data_670b048147f278197ca4062f07c61b39
#
_entry.id   670b048147f278197ca4062f07c61b39
#
_cell.length_a   1.000
_cell.length_b   1.000
_cell.length_c   1.000
_cell.angle_alpha   90.00
_cell.angle_beta   90.00
_cell.angle_gamma   90.00
#
_symmetry.space_group_name_H-M   'P 1'
#
loop_
_entity.id
_entity.type
_entity.pdbx_description
1 polymer ?
#
loop_
_entity_poly.entity_id
_entity_poly.type
_entity_poly.pdbx_seq_one_letter_code
_entity_poly.pdbx_strand_id
1 'polypeptide(L)'
;MKRRTFLLQSGVGLAAAALPRLGRAAVPGVKGVLGKETDVETVEHDVQRPIVHPGVLQTMADLKFMKAKINAGEEPWKSAWQSWLDSPVASLDFTPKPCAHVVRGAYDVPDKGGHEIQASANAAENHVMQWYVTGHEAHARKAIEIFDAWSGTLADFSKNDAMLLSGWTGGQFCNAAEILRASYSGWSSHSQEQFKRMLLTVYVPLLRMFYPEANGNWDAAIMHTLLAIGIFCEDRGLMELVYRHYRVGLGNSGITRYVYPSGQCEETCRDQGHTQLGLGYLVNTCVMAWNQGVDLFGEADNRLALGIEYTARYMLGGNVPVYGRISTVSRGHFGDLYYAVLQHYRYEKHMVMPYTEKAARKVARPHSIATMYRGDMGKTPAKLKPAPTPSTIAVAAGAQARPTGNTSPSTAISVAPGESIQDALDKLKKIGGGTVSLKAGLHTLPATLMLPSSITIAGTGLDCELILDPTSGHEFAMVNAEPDMHDVVLRDLVIEGAQKPEASHDPNGDVQRRRMEYGPSRAGIVLQGDGKTMMRNVRFEHITVRNCTYNAVELFGVEQVEIVDCNISRSGGMVPPGHGKNHNLKMNHIAHVAISGSRFDDSMWGHGIAVIFGRDIRIRDCEIARNALDGVMIAESRQVTVEGCLAEGNGGAGIAQERWMDPNQGSVIKRNVLRNNVVVR
;
A
#
# COMPACT_ATOMS: atom_id res chain seq x y z
N MET A 1 -29.23 51.28 -13.27
CA MET A 1 -28.53 52.04 -14.28
C MET A 1 -27.21 51.37 -14.62
N LYS A 2 -27.08 51.01 -15.93
CA LYS A 2 -25.88 50.64 -16.72
C LYS A 2 -24.95 49.52 -16.24
N ARG A 3 -25.20 48.34 -16.85
CA ARG A 3 -24.23 47.26 -17.16
C ARG A 3 -23.05 47.84 -17.96
N ARG A 4 -21.82 47.36 -17.69
CA ARG A 4 -20.73 47.37 -18.67
C ARG A 4 -20.18 45.96 -18.81
N THR A 5 -20.47 45.38 -19.93
CA THR A 5 -19.91 44.17 -20.53
C THR A 5 -18.44 44.45 -20.90
N PHE A 6 -17.52 43.58 -20.51
CA PHE A 6 -16.18 43.53 -21.12
C PHE A 6 -16.04 42.13 -21.75
N LEU A 7 -16.11 42.13 -23.07
CA LEU A 7 -15.63 41.06 -23.92
C LEU A 7 -14.10 41.16 -23.99
N LEU A 8 -13.39 40.13 -23.63
CA LEU A 8 -12.02 39.89 -24.06
C LEU A 8 -11.97 38.52 -24.73
N GLN A 9 -11.92 38.59 -26.05
CA GLN A 9 -11.42 37.50 -26.89
C GLN A 9 -9.94 37.36 -26.64
N SER A 10 -9.52 36.16 -26.21
CA SER A 10 -8.16 35.69 -26.41
C SER A 10 -8.24 34.22 -26.75
N GLY A 11 -8.07 33.93 -28.03
CA GLY A 11 -7.82 32.60 -28.53
C GLY A 11 -6.52 32.08 -27.91
N VAL A 12 -6.62 31.02 -27.17
CA VAL A 12 -5.45 30.24 -26.74
C VAL A 12 -5.52 28.95 -27.55
N GLY A 13 -4.63 28.85 -28.53
CA GLY A 13 -4.37 27.62 -29.25
C GLY A 13 -3.95 26.56 -28.25
N LEU A 14 -4.60 25.40 -28.33
CA LEU A 14 -4.16 24.17 -27.69
C LEU A 14 -2.81 23.76 -28.28
N ALA A 15 -1.74 24.28 -27.70
CA ALA A 15 -0.44 23.63 -27.81
C ALA A 15 -0.53 22.37 -26.94
N ALA A 16 -0.49 21.20 -27.57
CA ALA A 16 -0.21 19.95 -26.89
C ALA A 16 1.15 20.12 -26.19
N ALA A 17 1.11 20.47 -24.90
CA ALA A 17 2.28 20.44 -24.06
C ALA A 17 2.67 18.96 -23.93
N ALA A 18 3.68 18.56 -24.70
CA ALA A 18 4.40 17.34 -24.46
C ALA A 18 4.82 17.37 -22.99
N LEU A 19 4.32 16.41 -22.20
CA LEU A 19 4.84 16.17 -20.87
C LEU A 19 6.36 16.09 -20.99
N PRO A 20 7.12 16.80 -20.17
CA PRO A 20 8.55 16.69 -20.21
C PRO A 20 8.89 15.20 -20.00
N ARG A 21 9.57 14.59 -20.97
CA ARG A 21 10.27 13.35 -20.77
C ARG A 21 11.14 13.58 -19.56
N LEU A 22 10.77 12.97 -18.43
CA LEU A 22 11.63 12.88 -17.27
C LEU A 22 12.95 12.32 -17.79
N GLY A 23 13.94 13.21 -17.85
CA GLY A 23 15.27 12.87 -18.30
C GLY A 23 15.74 11.66 -17.52
N ARG A 24 16.35 10.73 -18.21
CA ARG A 24 17.05 9.57 -17.66
C ARG A 24 18.10 10.05 -16.65
N ALA A 25 17.71 10.32 -15.43
CA ALA A 25 18.61 10.14 -14.31
C ALA A 25 18.53 8.64 -14.01
N ALA A 26 19.54 7.89 -14.41
CA ALA A 26 19.77 6.55 -13.92
C ALA A 26 19.74 6.67 -12.38
N VAL A 27 18.69 6.16 -11.76
CA VAL A 27 18.63 6.04 -10.30
C VAL A 27 19.77 5.09 -9.96
N PRO A 28 20.81 5.51 -9.23
CA PRO A 28 21.86 4.60 -8.77
C PRO A 28 21.19 3.46 -8.03
N GLY A 29 21.51 2.22 -8.37
CA GLY A 29 20.81 1.03 -7.95
C GLY A 29 20.45 1.02 -6.48
N VAL A 30 19.16 0.89 -6.20
CA VAL A 30 18.64 0.61 -4.88
C VAL A 30 18.94 -0.85 -4.58
N LYS A 31 20.16 -1.12 -4.12
CA LYS A 31 20.58 -2.41 -3.56
C LYS A 31 20.17 -2.44 -2.11
N GLY A 32 19.29 -3.32 -1.71
CA GLY A 32 18.97 -3.47 -0.29
C GLY A 32 17.51 -3.81 -0.05
N VAL A 33 16.97 -3.44 1.06
CA VAL A 33 15.67 -3.78 1.63
C VAL A 33 14.49 -3.80 0.65
N LEU A 34 14.58 -3.07 -0.43
CA LEU A 34 13.51 -2.91 -1.43
C LEU A 34 13.70 -3.76 -2.69
N GLY A 35 14.57 -4.76 -2.68
CA GLY A 35 14.79 -5.66 -3.80
C GLY A 35 16.24 -5.72 -4.29
N LYS A 36 16.54 -6.67 -5.16
CA LYS A 36 17.86 -6.80 -5.79
C LYS A 36 17.97 -5.78 -6.94
N GLU A 37 19.21 -5.40 -7.30
CA GLU A 37 19.53 -4.52 -8.45
C GLU A 37 18.79 -4.93 -9.74
N THR A 38 18.50 -6.22 -9.87
CA THR A 38 17.72 -6.81 -10.97
C THR A 38 16.30 -6.26 -11.10
N ASP A 39 15.73 -5.61 -10.06
CA ASP A 39 14.34 -5.25 -10.09
C ASP A 39 14.02 -4.04 -10.96
N VAL A 40 14.93 -3.06 -11.06
CA VAL A 40 14.74 -1.89 -11.93
C VAL A 40 14.94 -2.28 -13.40
N GLU A 41 16.02 -3.00 -13.74
CA GLU A 41 16.24 -3.51 -15.09
C GLU A 41 15.14 -4.48 -15.51
N THR A 42 14.67 -5.33 -14.61
CA THR A 42 13.55 -6.26 -14.84
C THR A 42 12.27 -5.51 -15.16
N VAL A 43 11.93 -4.44 -14.42
CA VAL A 43 10.73 -3.64 -14.68
C VAL A 43 10.81 -2.95 -16.04
N GLU A 44 11.95 -2.35 -16.40
CA GLU A 44 12.15 -1.73 -17.71
C GLU A 44 12.00 -2.74 -18.84
N HIS A 45 12.53 -3.94 -18.70
CA HIS A 45 12.37 -5.02 -19.68
C HIS A 45 10.91 -5.49 -19.78
N ASP A 46 10.22 -5.63 -18.66
CA ASP A 46 8.83 -6.09 -18.60
C ASP A 46 7.89 -5.17 -19.38
N VAL A 47 8.03 -3.86 -19.25
CA VAL A 47 7.17 -2.90 -19.95
C VAL A 47 7.51 -2.73 -21.45
N GLN A 48 8.61 -3.28 -21.95
CA GLN A 48 8.94 -3.26 -23.38
C GLN A 48 8.21 -4.35 -24.17
N ARG A 49 7.63 -5.35 -23.51
CA ARG A 49 6.89 -6.43 -24.17
C ARG A 49 5.69 -5.91 -24.95
N PRO A 50 5.27 -6.56 -26.05
CA PRO A 50 4.01 -6.24 -26.72
C PRO A 50 2.83 -6.39 -25.74
N ILE A 51 1.93 -5.40 -25.74
CA ILE A 51 0.73 -5.47 -24.91
C ILE A 51 -0.25 -6.45 -25.54
N VAL A 52 -0.79 -7.35 -24.73
CA VAL A 52 -1.77 -8.37 -25.15
C VAL A 52 -3.19 -7.87 -24.91
N HIS A 53 -4.06 -8.01 -25.92
CA HIS A 53 -5.46 -7.63 -25.86
C HIS A 53 -6.41 -8.77 -26.31
N PRO A 54 -7.53 -9.05 -25.61
CA PRO A 54 -7.77 -8.61 -24.24
C PRO A 54 -6.72 -9.25 -23.32
N GLY A 55 -6.37 -8.55 -22.27
CA GLY A 55 -5.26 -8.97 -21.42
C GLY A 55 -5.37 -8.44 -19.99
N VAL A 56 -6.52 -7.88 -19.60
CA VAL A 56 -6.79 -7.50 -18.21
C VAL A 56 -6.96 -8.77 -17.40
N LEU A 57 -8.13 -9.27 -17.11
CA LEU A 57 -8.29 -10.51 -16.35
C LEU A 57 -8.36 -11.76 -17.24
N GLN A 58 -8.79 -11.63 -18.49
CA GLN A 58 -8.90 -12.75 -19.43
C GLN A 58 -8.15 -12.45 -20.72
N THR A 59 -7.52 -13.48 -21.27
CA THR A 59 -7.06 -13.50 -22.67
C THR A 59 -8.17 -14.04 -23.59
N MET A 60 -8.00 -13.85 -24.89
CA MET A 60 -8.90 -14.46 -25.87
C MET A 60 -8.95 -15.99 -25.76
N ALA A 61 -7.87 -16.63 -25.34
CA ALA A 61 -7.83 -18.08 -25.12
C ALA A 61 -8.71 -18.48 -23.92
N ASP A 62 -8.68 -17.71 -22.83
CA ASP A 62 -9.51 -17.93 -21.64
C ASP A 62 -10.99 -17.76 -21.96
N LEU A 63 -11.34 -16.71 -22.69
CA LEU A 63 -12.72 -16.45 -23.14
C LEU A 63 -13.28 -17.58 -24.01
N LYS A 64 -12.48 -18.08 -24.96
CA LYS A 64 -12.87 -19.23 -25.80
C LYS A 64 -13.08 -20.49 -24.98
N PHE A 65 -12.18 -20.76 -24.03
CA PHE A 65 -12.29 -21.89 -23.13
C PHE A 65 -13.56 -21.83 -22.27
N MET A 66 -13.81 -20.69 -21.62
CA MET A 66 -15.00 -20.48 -20.79
C MET A 66 -16.29 -20.67 -21.60
N LYS A 67 -16.39 -20.05 -22.78
CA LYS A 67 -17.54 -20.20 -23.66
C LYS A 67 -17.78 -21.68 -24.04
N ALA A 68 -16.72 -22.42 -24.34
CA ALA A 68 -16.84 -23.84 -24.67
C ALA A 68 -17.37 -24.65 -23.48
N LYS A 69 -16.88 -24.39 -22.26
CA LYS A 69 -17.33 -25.07 -21.04
C LYS A 69 -18.78 -24.74 -20.66
N ILE A 70 -19.16 -23.48 -20.76
CA ILE A 70 -20.54 -23.02 -20.55
C ILE A 70 -21.49 -23.71 -21.53
N ASN A 71 -21.16 -23.71 -22.82
CA ASN A 71 -21.97 -24.32 -23.86
C ASN A 71 -22.07 -25.84 -23.72
N ALA A 72 -21.05 -26.49 -23.21
CA ALA A 72 -21.04 -27.92 -22.89
C ALA A 72 -21.82 -28.26 -21.62
N GLY A 73 -22.24 -27.28 -20.83
CA GLY A 73 -22.93 -27.46 -19.56
C GLY A 73 -22.07 -28.08 -18.46
N GLU A 74 -20.73 -27.93 -18.57
CA GLU A 74 -19.78 -28.48 -17.59
C GLU A 74 -19.74 -27.65 -16.30
N GLU A 75 -19.60 -28.36 -15.15
CA GLU A 75 -19.35 -27.69 -13.86
C GLU A 75 -17.86 -27.43 -13.65
N PRO A 76 -17.49 -26.34 -12.95
CA PRO A 76 -18.35 -25.34 -12.28
C PRO A 76 -18.86 -24.21 -13.17
N TRP A 77 -18.48 -24.17 -14.45
CA TRP A 77 -18.79 -23.07 -15.38
C TRP A 77 -20.30 -22.88 -15.59
N LYS A 78 -21.06 -23.97 -15.66
CA LYS A 78 -22.52 -23.91 -15.80
C LYS A 78 -23.18 -23.18 -14.63
N SER A 79 -22.88 -23.59 -13.40
CA SER A 79 -23.45 -22.95 -12.20
C SER A 79 -22.98 -21.51 -12.04
N ALA A 80 -21.71 -21.21 -12.36
CA ALA A 80 -21.18 -19.84 -12.34
C ALA A 80 -21.89 -18.95 -13.35
N TRP A 81 -22.09 -19.46 -14.57
CA TRP A 81 -22.82 -18.75 -15.62
C TRP A 81 -24.28 -18.48 -15.23
N GLN A 82 -24.98 -19.46 -14.68
CA GLN A 82 -26.34 -19.27 -14.20
C GLN A 82 -26.42 -18.18 -13.12
N SER A 83 -25.49 -18.19 -12.17
CA SER A 83 -25.42 -17.16 -11.14
C SER A 83 -25.25 -15.74 -11.72
N TRP A 84 -24.56 -15.62 -12.86
CA TRP A 84 -24.40 -14.35 -13.57
C TRP A 84 -25.67 -13.90 -14.25
N LEU A 85 -26.42 -14.82 -14.86
CA LEU A 85 -27.72 -14.52 -15.48
C LEU A 85 -28.78 -14.15 -14.43
N ASP A 86 -28.69 -14.72 -13.23
CA ASP A 86 -29.59 -14.44 -12.12
C ASP A 86 -29.31 -13.08 -11.43
N SER A 87 -28.23 -12.39 -11.83
CA SER A 87 -27.86 -11.10 -11.25
C SER A 87 -28.89 -10.01 -11.58
N PRO A 88 -29.25 -9.15 -10.61
CA PRO A 88 -30.16 -8.03 -10.88
C PRO A 88 -29.69 -7.07 -11.98
N VAL A 89 -28.38 -7.03 -12.25
CA VAL A 89 -27.80 -6.16 -13.30
C VAL A 89 -27.71 -6.84 -14.67
N ALA A 90 -28.15 -8.08 -14.81
CA ALA A 90 -28.08 -8.86 -16.04
C ALA A 90 -29.17 -8.50 -17.07
N SER A 91 -30.26 -7.83 -16.64
CA SER A 91 -31.39 -7.47 -17.49
C SER A 91 -31.01 -6.35 -18.46
N LEU A 92 -31.50 -6.43 -19.69
CA LEU A 92 -31.43 -5.35 -20.69
C LEU A 92 -32.18 -4.08 -20.25
N ASP A 93 -33.06 -4.18 -19.23
CA ASP A 93 -33.76 -3.04 -18.64
C ASP A 93 -32.87 -2.24 -17.67
N PHE A 94 -31.67 -2.75 -17.35
CA PHE A 94 -30.74 -2.00 -16.52
C PHE A 94 -30.46 -0.63 -17.13
N THR A 95 -30.65 0.43 -16.33
CA THR A 95 -30.42 1.81 -16.75
C THR A 95 -29.30 2.42 -15.92
N PRO A 96 -28.15 2.82 -16.51
CA PRO A 96 -27.10 3.49 -15.78
C PRO A 96 -27.57 4.84 -15.23
N LYS A 97 -27.15 5.19 -14.03
CA LYS A 97 -27.48 6.46 -13.36
C LYS A 97 -26.18 7.22 -13.05
N PRO A 98 -25.51 7.77 -14.05
CA PRO A 98 -24.25 8.46 -13.84
C PRO A 98 -24.46 9.79 -13.11
N CYS A 99 -23.45 10.20 -12.35
CA CYS A 99 -23.36 11.54 -11.82
C CYS A 99 -21.95 12.11 -12.00
N ALA A 100 -21.87 13.45 -12.07
CA ALA A 100 -20.60 14.12 -12.32
C ALA A 100 -19.63 14.01 -11.13
N HIS A 101 -20.18 14.07 -9.91
CA HIS A 101 -19.41 14.06 -8.67
C HIS A 101 -19.82 12.88 -7.81
N VAL A 102 -19.02 11.82 -7.85
CA VAL A 102 -19.22 10.64 -7.01
C VAL A 102 -18.64 10.92 -5.61
N VAL A 103 -19.48 10.79 -4.59
CA VAL A 103 -19.10 11.01 -3.20
C VAL A 103 -19.22 9.71 -2.45
N ARG A 104 -18.13 9.24 -1.81
CA ARG A 104 -18.16 8.09 -0.92
C ARG A 104 -17.39 8.38 0.35
N GLY A 105 -18.10 8.58 1.44
CA GLY A 105 -17.55 8.73 2.78
C GLY A 105 -17.20 7.38 3.42
N ALA A 106 -16.60 7.44 4.60
CA ALA A 106 -16.30 6.25 5.38
C ALA A 106 -17.57 5.44 5.68
N TYR A 107 -17.51 4.12 5.40
CA TYR A 107 -18.67 3.22 5.57
C TYR A 107 -19.92 3.70 4.82
N ASP A 108 -19.75 4.22 3.61
CA ASP A 108 -20.82 4.70 2.72
C ASP A 108 -21.58 5.95 3.25
N VAL A 109 -21.01 6.70 4.18
CA VAL A 109 -21.66 7.89 4.73
C VAL A 109 -20.78 9.13 4.62
N PRO A 110 -21.18 10.13 3.78
CA PRO A 110 -22.27 10.09 2.80
C PRO A 110 -21.94 9.25 1.57
N ASP A 111 -22.97 8.77 0.86
CA ASP A 111 -22.85 8.21 -0.49
C ASP A 111 -23.71 9.01 -1.48
N LYS A 112 -23.12 9.29 -2.65
CA LYS A 112 -23.81 9.86 -3.82
C LYS A 112 -23.15 9.31 -5.08
N GLY A 113 -23.87 8.49 -5.80
CA GLY A 113 -23.37 7.88 -7.03
C GLY A 113 -22.40 6.70 -6.82
N GLY A 114 -22.01 6.39 -5.59
CA GLY A 114 -21.10 5.28 -5.28
C GLY A 114 -21.74 3.92 -5.55
N HIS A 115 -22.96 3.71 -5.12
CA HIS A 115 -23.72 2.50 -5.44
C HIS A 115 -24.05 2.38 -6.93
N GLU A 116 -24.36 3.50 -7.58
CA GLU A 116 -24.70 3.54 -9.01
C GLU A 116 -23.52 3.20 -9.91
N ILE A 117 -22.32 3.71 -9.60
CA ILE A 117 -21.12 3.37 -10.39
C ILE A 117 -20.71 1.91 -10.18
N GLN A 118 -20.83 1.40 -8.94
CA GLN A 118 -20.55 -0.01 -8.66
C GLN A 118 -21.53 -0.93 -9.40
N ALA A 119 -22.82 -0.62 -9.35
CA ALA A 119 -23.84 -1.37 -10.10
C ALA A 119 -23.58 -1.32 -11.60
N SER A 120 -23.17 -0.16 -12.13
CA SER A 120 -22.84 0.02 -13.54
C SER A 120 -21.60 -0.73 -13.98
N ALA A 121 -20.55 -0.78 -13.15
CA ALA A 121 -19.36 -1.57 -13.44
C ALA A 121 -19.69 -3.09 -13.48
N ASN A 122 -20.48 -3.58 -12.52
CA ASN A 122 -20.98 -4.95 -12.52
C ASN A 122 -21.88 -5.25 -13.73
N ALA A 123 -22.75 -4.32 -14.12
CA ALA A 123 -23.61 -4.46 -15.28
C ALA A 123 -22.81 -4.50 -16.61
N ALA A 124 -21.83 -3.60 -16.76
CA ALA A 124 -20.99 -3.57 -17.94
C ALA A 124 -20.25 -4.90 -18.15
N GLU A 125 -19.65 -5.42 -17.10
CA GLU A 125 -18.94 -6.71 -17.13
C GLU A 125 -19.93 -7.86 -17.44
N ASN A 126 -21.09 -7.87 -16.79
CA ASN A 126 -22.12 -8.88 -17.01
C ASN A 126 -22.62 -8.86 -18.47
N HIS A 127 -22.95 -7.70 -19.02
CA HIS A 127 -23.46 -7.59 -20.39
C HIS A 127 -22.39 -7.93 -21.43
N VAL A 128 -21.14 -7.55 -21.23
CA VAL A 128 -20.04 -7.94 -22.13
C VAL A 128 -19.88 -9.46 -22.18
N MET A 129 -19.97 -10.12 -21.02
CA MET A 129 -19.90 -11.59 -20.99
C MET A 129 -21.12 -12.26 -21.61
N GLN A 130 -22.33 -11.71 -21.40
CA GLN A 130 -23.51 -12.22 -22.09
C GLN A 130 -23.38 -12.07 -23.62
N TRP A 131 -22.88 -10.91 -24.08
CA TRP A 131 -22.56 -10.73 -25.51
C TRP A 131 -21.58 -11.82 -25.97
N TYR A 132 -20.43 -11.95 -25.30
CA TYR A 132 -19.38 -12.86 -25.75
C TYR A 132 -19.83 -14.32 -25.80
N VAL A 133 -20.58 -14.79 -24.79
CA VAL A 133 -21.04 -16.19 -24.69
C VAL A 133 -22.19 -16.43 -25.68
N THR A 134 -23.19 -15.58 -25.72
CA THR A 134 -24.44 -15.83 -26.46
C THR A 134 -24.42 -15.29 -27.89
N GLY A 135 -23.64 -14.23 -28.19
CA GLY A 135 -23.66 -13.49 -29.43
C GLY A 135 -24.88 -12.55 -29.57
N HIS A 136 -25.64 -12.34 -28.48
CA HIS A 136 -26.81 -11.45 -28.52
C HIS A 136 -26.39 -9.99 -28.44
N GLU A 137 -26.40 -9.32 -29.57
CA GLU A 137 -25.82 -7.98 -29.77
C GLU A 137 -26.42 -6.88 -28.87
N ALA A 138 -27.66 -7.06 -28.39
CA ALA A 138 -28.27 -6.10 -27.45
C ALA A 138 -27.45 -5.93 -26.16
N HIS A 139 -26.76 -7.00 -25.71
CA HIS A 139 -25.88 -6.92 -24.55
C HIS A 139 -24.61 -6.12 -24.85
N ALA A 140 -24.02 -6.25 -26.05
CA ALA A 140 -22.88 -5.41 -26.44
C ALA A 140 -23.28 -3.91 -26.48
N ARG A 141 -24.47 -3.60 -27.06
CA ARG A 141 -25.00 -2.24 -27.06
C ARG A 141 -25.31 -1.70 -25.68
N LYS A 142 -25.83 -2.55 -24.76
CA LYS A 142 -26.07 -2.15 -23.37
C LYS A 142 -24.76 -1.83 -22.64
N ALA A 143 -23.70 -2.60 -22.85
CA ALA A 143 -22.39 -2.27 -22.29
C ALA A 143 -21.85 -0.92 -22.79
N ILE A 144 -22.00 -0.64 -24.10
CA ILE A 144 -21.62 0.67 -24.67
C ILE A 144 -22.45 1.80 -24.04
N GLU A 145 -23.77 1.63 -23.91
CA GLU A 145 -24.64 2.60 -23.22
C GLU A 145 -24.12 2.94 -21.82
N ILE A 146 -23.69 1.93 -21.07
CA ILE A 146 -23.14 2.14 -19.72
C ILE A 146 -21.81 2.89 -19.78
N PHE A 147 -20.89 2.51 -20.67
CA PHE A 147 -19.62 3.20 -20.85
C PHE A 147 -19.80 4.65 -21.26
N ASP A 148 -20.67 4.93 -22.23
CA ASP A 148 -20.92 6.28 -22.73
C ASP A 148 -21.59 7.15 -21.68
N ALA A 149 -22.54 6.60 -20.91
CA ALA A 149 -23.21 7.32 -19.84
C ALA A 149 -22.21 7.81 -18.76
N TRP A 150 -21.33 6.95 -18.29
CA TRP A 150 -20.36 7.33 -17.27
C TRP A 150 -19.23 8.19 -17.83
N SER A 151 -18.68 7.84 -18.99
CA SER A 151 -17.57 8.60 -19.58
C SER A 151 -17.97 9.98 -20.09
N GLY A 152 -19.26 10.18 -20.37
CA GLY A 152 -19.81 11.48 -20.72
C GLY A 152 -20.17 12.36 -19.51
N THR A 153 -20.18 11.81 -18.29
CA THR A 153 -20.73 12.50 -17.13
C THR A 153 -19.73 12.62 -15.97
N LEU A 154 -18.97 11.57 -15.67
CA LEU A 154 -18.12 11.53 -14.49
C LEU A 154 -16.97 12.54 -14.57
N ALA A 155 -16.89 13.43 -13.58
CA ALA A 155 -15.88 14.48 -13.47
C ALA A 155 -14.89 14.24 -12.33
N ASP A 156 -15.35 13.73 -11.18
CA ASP A 156 -14.47 13.45 -10.02
C ASP A 156 -15.07 12.43 -9.05
N PHE A 157 -14.19 12.01 -8.11
CA PHE A 157 -14.53 11.27 -6.90
C PHE A 157 -14.08 12.07 -5.69
N SER A 158 -14.83 11.99 -4.58
CA SER A 158 -14.49 12.70 -3.36
C SER A 158 -14.86 11.93 -2.08
N LYS A 159 -14.31 12.36 -0.96
CA LYS A 159 -14.40 11.79 0.39
C LYS A 159 -13.51 10.55 0.60
N ASN A 160 -13.55 10.02 1.83
CA ASN A 160 -12.54 9.07 2.32
C ASN A 160 -12.42 7.79 1.52
N ASP A 161 -13.54 7.14 1.20
CA ASP A 161 -13.55 5.83 0.55
C ASP A 161 -13.63 5.94 -0.98
N ALA A 162 -13.51 7.14 -1.54
CA ALA A 162 -13.58 7.36 -2.98
C ALA A 162 -12.42 6.69 -3.74
N MET A 163 -11.21 6.68 -3.15
CA MET A 163 -10.06 5.96 -3.75
C MET A 163 -10.30 4.44 -3.79
N LEU A 164 -10.89 3.88 -2.73
CA LEU A 164 -11.20 2.47 -2.67
C LEU A 164 -12.30 2.11 -3.70
N LEU A 165 -13.36 2.92 -3.78
CA LEU A 165 -14.43 2.73 -4.77
C LEU A 165 -13.90 2.81 -6.21
N SER A 166 -13.07 3.81 -6.53
CA SER A 166 -12.46 3.93 -7.85
C SER A 166 -11.48 2.78 -8.13
N GLY A 167 -10.76 2.29 -7.11
CA GLY A 167 -9.91 1.10 -7.17
C GLY A 167 -10.70 -0.19 -7.47
N TRP A 168 -11.97 -0.27 -7.13
CA TRP A 168 -12.83 -1.40 -7.49
C TRP A 168 -13.41 -1.25 -8.90
N THR A 169 -14.05 -0.12 -9.14
CA THR A 169 -14.87 0.08 -10.34
C THR A 169 -14.04 0.25 -11.60
N GLY A 170 -12.87 0.89 -11.51
CA GLY A 170 -12.02 1.13 -12.68
C GLY A 170 -11.50 -0.14 -13.33
N GLY A 171 -11.04 -1.09 -12.50
CA GLY A 171 -10.56 -2.38 -12.99
C GLY A 171 -11.65 -3.21 -13.66
N GLN A 172 -12.85 -3.23 -13.08
CA GLN A 172 -14.02 -3.92 -13.68
C GLN A 172 -14.42 -3.28 -15.00
N PHE A 173 -14.52 -1.96 -15.08
CA PHE A 173 -14.80 -1.24 -16.33
C PHE A 173 -13.75 -1.53 -17.39
N CYS A 174 -12.44 -1.51 -17.05
CA CYS A 174 -11.38 -1.82 -18.00
C CYS A 174 -11.44 -3.27 -18.49
N ASN A 175 -11.74 -4.23 -17.62
CA ASN A 175 -11.87 -5.63 -18.00
C ASN A 175 -13.01 -5.82 -19.00
N ALA A 176 -14.18 -5.25 -18.72
CA ALA A 176 -15.31 -5.29 -19.62
C ALA A 176 -15.00 -4.60 -20.98
N ALA A 177 -14.37 -3.42 -20.92
CA ALA A 177 -14.00 -2.66 -22.12
C ALA A 177 -13.00 -3.42 -23.00
N GLU A 178 -12.00 -4.09 -22.41
CA GLU A 178 -11.04 -4.94 -23.13
C GLU A 178 -11.72 -6.08 -23.90
N ILE A 179 -12.60 -6.80 -23.22
CA ILE A 179 -13.32 -7.91 -23.84
C ILE A 179 -14.22 -7.40 -24.98
N LEU A 180 -14.96 -6.30 -24.73
CA LEU A 180 -15.83 -5.73 -25.74
C LEU A 180 -15.05 -5.26 -26.98
N ARG A 181 -13.96 -4.50 -26.77
CA ARG A 181 -13.11 -4.00 -27.86
C ARG A 181 -12.54 -5.13 -28.73
N ALA A 182 -12.16 -6.24 -28.10
CA ALA A 182 -11.59 -7.38 -28.79
C ALA A 182 -12.62 -8.30 -29.47
N SER A 183 -13.91 -8.19 -29.11
CA SER A 183 -14.95 -9.13 -29.56
C SER A 183 -16.11 -8.50 -30.31
N TYR A 184 -16.27 -7.17 -30.32
CA TYR A 184 -17.36 -6.46 -30.93
C TYR A 184 -16.92 -5.24 -31.77
N SER A 185 -17.11 -5.28 -33.06
CA SER A 185 -16.70 -4.20 -33.97
C SER A 185 -17.62 -2.99 -33.97
N GLY A 186 -18.81 -3.07 -33.35
CA GLY A 186 -19.80 -1.98 -33.32
C GLY A 186 -19.53 -0.91 -32.27
N TRP A 187 -18.49 -1.02 -31.46
CA TRP A 187 -18.10 0.03 -30.51
C TRP A 187 -17.26 1.09 -31.24
N SER A 188 -17.79 2.30 -31.38
CA SER A 188 -17.16 3.36 -32.17
C SER A 188 -15.85 3.83 -31.54
N SER A 189 -14.88 4.22 -32.37
CA SER A 189 -13.61 4.80 -31.90
C SER A 189 -13.81 6.07 -31.05
N HIS A 190 -14.81 6.88 -31.37
CA HIS A 190 -15.17 8.08 -30.64
C HIS A 190 -15.58 7.74 -29.20
N SER A 191 -16.46 6.76 -29.02
CA SER A 191 -16.90 6.28 -27.70
C SER A 191 -15.74 5.66 -26.91
N GLN A 192 -14.88 4.87 -27.56
CA GLN A 192 -13.67 4.32 -26.94
C GLN A 192 -12.71 5.41 -26.43
N GLU A 193 -12.46 6.45 -27.21
CA GLU A 193 -11.60 7.57 -26.81
C GLU A 193 -12.22 8.43 -25.69
N GLN A 194 -13.54 8.59 -25.68
CA GLN A 194 -14.24 9.25 -24.58
C GLN A 194 -14.07 8.45 -23.28
N PHE A 195 -14.26 7.13 -23.32
CA PHE A 195 -14.08 6.25 -22.18
C PHE A 195 -12.61 6.26 -21.68
N LYS A 196 -11.64 6.16 -22.60
CA LYS A 196 -10.21 6.28 -22.28
C LYS A 196 -9.89 7.62 -21.62
N ARG A 197 -10.46 8.72 -22.11
CA ARG A 197 -10.26 10.05 -21.50
C ARG A 197 -10.74 10.08 -20.06
N MET A 198 -11.93 9.55 -19.75
CA MET A 198 -12.43 9.46 -18.36
C MET A 198 -11.44 8.71 -17.48
N LEU A 199 -10.92 7.57 -17.91
CA LEU A 199 -9.93 6.80 -17.14
C LEU A 199 -8.67 7.62 -16.85
N LEU A 200 -8.12 8.29 -17.86
CA LEU A 200 -6.86 9.04 -17.76
C LEU A 200 -7.00 10.37 -17.01
N THR A 201 -8.18 11.01 -17.05
CA THR A 201 -8.36 12.34 -16.43
C THR A 201 -9.08 12.32 -15.10
N VAL A 202 -9.81 11.25 -14.76
CA VAL A 202 -10.54 11.12 -13.50
C VAL A 202 -9.92 10.06 -12.59
N TYR A 203 -9.75 8.83 -13.07
CA TYR A 203 -9.22 7.73 -12.25
C TYR A 203 -7.71 7.86 -11.98
N VAL A 204 -6.91 8.06 -13.04
CA VAL A 204 -5.44 8.07 -12.89
C VAL A 204 -4.93 9.16 -11.96
N PRO A 205 -5.36 10.43 -12.04
CA PRO A 205 -4.89 11.47 -11.11
C PRO A 205 -5.19 11.15 -9.65
N LEU A 206 -6.33 10.50 -9.39
CA LEU A 206 -6.73 10.09 -8.05
C LEU A 206 -5.88 8.92 -7.52
N LEU A 207 -5.60 7.92 -8.36
CA LEU A 207 -5.03 6.64 -7.92
C LEU A 207 -3.49 6.58 -8.01
N ARG A 208 -2.88 7.35 -8.92
CA ARG A 208 -1.43 7.22 -9.22
C ARG A 208 -0.48 7.47 -8.04
N MET A 209 -0.97 8.11 -6.99
CA MET A 209 -0.18 8.39 -5.79
C MET A 209 -0.31 7.32 -4.72
N PHE A 210 -1.09 6.26 -4.96
CA PHE A 210 -1.44 5.24 -3.98
C PHE A 210 -2.00 5.82 -2.67
N TYR A 211 -2.17 5.01 -1.64
CA TYR A 211 -2.61 5.49 -0.34
C TYR A 211 -1.92 4.69 0.78
N PRO A 212 -0.61 4.90 0.99
CA PRO A 212 0.19 4.12 1.93
C PRO A 212 -0.29 4.22 3.39
N GLU A 213 -1.04 5.26 3.72
CA GLU A 213 -1.62 5.48 5.06
C GLU A 213 -2.85 4.58 5.33
N ALA A 214 -3.48 4.06 4.29
CA ALA A 214 -4.64 3.17 4.42
C ALA A 214 -4.23 1.71 4.68
N ASN A 215 -5.21 0.82 4.82
CA ASN A 215 -4.95 -0.62 4.87
C ASN A 215 -4.49 -1.13 3.50
N GLY A 216 -3.71 -2.20 3.48
CA GLY A 216 -3.11 -2.71 2.25
C GLY A 216 -4.10 -3.13 1.16
N ASN A 217 -5.35 -3.50 1.50
CA ASN A 217 -6.39 -3.77 0.51
C ASN A 217 -6.70 -2.56 -0.39
N TRP A 218 -6.52 -1.33 0.11
CA TRP A 218 -6.72 -0.11 -0.68
C TRP A 218 -5.70 0.01 -1.79
N ASP A 219 -4.42 -0.07 -1.47
CA ASP A 219 -3.36 -0.03 -2.48
C ASP A 219 -3.40 -1.24 -3.42
N ALA A 220 -3.79 -2.41 -2.93
CA ALA A 220 -4.01 -3.57 -3.77
C ALA A 220 -5.12 -3.33 -4.81
N ALA A 221 -6.24 -2.70 -4.41
CA ALA A 221 -7.31 -2.29 -5.33
C ALA A 221 -6.86 -1.19 -6.30
N ILE A 222 -6.03 -0.26 -5.84
CA ILE A 222 -5.43 0.80 -6.67
C ILE A 222 -4.51 0.19 -7.72
N MET A 223 -3.61 -0.73 -7.34
CA MET A 223 -2.74 -1.45 -8.28
C MET A 223 -3.53 -2.19 -9.33
N HIS A 224 -4.58 -2.91 -8.91
CA HIS A 224 -5.50 -3.61 -9.82
C HIS A 224 -6.05 -2.67 -10.88
N THR A 225 -6.58 -1.53 -10.49
CA THR A 225 -7.19 -0.58 -11.44
C THR A 225 -6.16 0.14 -12.29
N LEU A 226 -5.05 0.61 -11.73
CA LEU A 226 -4.01 1.28 -12.51
C LEU A 226 -3.40 0.38 -13.58
N LEU A 227 -3.17 -0.91 -13.26
CA LEU A 227 -2.66 -1.87 -14.25
C LEU A 227 -3.69 -2.13 -15.36
N ALA A 228 -4.97 -2.28 -14.99
CA ALA A 228 -6.04 -2.46 -15.95
C ALA A 228 -6.17 -1.25 -16.90
N ILE A 229 -6.06 -0.02 -16.37
CA ILE A 229 -6.01 1.22 -17.19
C ILE A 229 -4.76 1.24 -18.06
N GLY A 230 -3.59 0.89 -17.51
CA GLY A 230 -2.33 0.81 -18.24
C GLY A 230 -2.42 -0.11 -19.46
N ILE A 231 -3.04 -1.28 -19.29
CA ILE A 231 -3.28 -2.24 -20.38
C ILE A 231 -4.28 -1.68 -21.40
N PHE A 232 -5.46 -1.26 -20.95
CA PHE A 232 -6.52 -0.76 -21.85
C PHE A 232 -6.09 0.48 -22.64
N CYS A 233 -5.39 1.42 -21.99
CA CYS A 233 -4.92 2.66 -22.59
C CYS A 233 -3.55 2.52 -23.29
N GLU A 234 -2.90 1.36 -23.19
CA GLU A 234 -1.53 1.12 -23.68
C GLU A 234 -0.49 2.05 -23.03
N ASP A 235 -0.74 2.44 -21.78
CA ASP A 235 0.14 3.32 -20.99
C ASP A 235 1.18 2.50 -20.22
N ARG A 236 2.37 2.38 -20.80
CA ARG A 236 3.50 1.64 -20.23
C ARG A 236 4.01 2.26 -18.92
N GLY A 237 3.86 3.57 -18.75
CA GLY A 237 4.24 4.25 -17.52
C GLY A 237 3.38 3.84 -16.33
N LEU A 238 2.07 3.64 -16.53
CA LEU A 238 1.20 3.09 -15.48
C LEU A 238 1.51 1.63 -15.17
N MET A 239 1.82 0.81 -16.20
CA MET A 239 2.22 -0.58 -15.99
C MET A 239 3.53 -0.66 -15.17
N GLU A 240 4.53 0.14 -15.53
CA GLU A 240 5.80 0.24 -14.80
C GLU A 240 5.57 0.66 -13.34
N LEU A 241 4.76 1.68 -13.12
CA LEU A 241 4.40 2.18 -11.79
C LEU A 241 3.83 1.05 -10.91
N VAL A 242 2.91 0.23 -11.44
CA VAL A 242 2.30 -0.88 -10.71
C VAL A 242 3.29 -2.01 -10.46
N TYR A 243 4.07 -2.42 -11.45
CA TYR A 243 5.06 -3.49 -11.29
C TYR A 243 6.11 -3.13 -10.23
N ARG A 244 6.55 -1.87 -10.22
CA ARG A 244 7.45 -1.35 -9.19
C ARG A 244 6.79 -1.33 -7.82
N HIS A 245 5.55 -0.82 -7.73
CA HIS A 245 4.83 -0.75 -6.46
C HIS A 245 4.54 -2.14 -5.86
N TYR A 246 4.20 -3.13 -6.68
CA TYR A 246 4.02 -4.51 -6.23
C TYR A 246 5.31 -5.10 -5.64
N ARG A 247 6.47 -4.87 -6.28
CA ARG A 247 7.77 -5.43 -5.87
C ARG A 247 8.35 -4.71 -4.65
N VAL A 248 8.41 -3.39 -4.70
CA VAL A 248 9.18 -2.56 -3.76
C VAL A 248 8.40 -1.36 -3.23
N GLY A 249 7.10 -1.30 -3.51
CA GLY A 249 6.24 -0.18 -3.13
C GLY A 249 6.25 0.06 -1.64
N LEU A 250 6.15 1.33 -1.32
CA LEU A 250 6.04 1.83 0.04
C LEU A 250 4.60 1.68 0.52
N GLY A 251 4.41 1.70 1.81
CA GLY A 251 3.09 1.47 2.39
C GLY A 251 2.80 -0.01 2.59
N ASN A 252 1.54 -0.38 2.56
CA ASN A 252 1.06 -1.66 3.07
C ASN A 252 0.88 -2.74 2.00
N SER A 253 1.10 -2.45 0.72
CA SER A 253 0.69 -3.35 -0.37
C SER A 253 1.82 -3.90 -1.23
N GLY A 254 3.06 -3.43 -1.05
CA GLY A 254 4.21 -4.13 -1.59
C GLY A 254 4.22 -5.57 -1.08
N ILE A 255 4.46 -6.55 -1.96
CA ILE A 255 4.21 -7.98 -1.64
C ILE A 255 4.90 -8.45 -0.35
N THR A 256 6.12 -8.00 -0.07
CA THR A 256 6.86 -8.36 1.15
C THR A 256 6.37 -7.63 2.40
N ARG A 257 5.62 -6.54 2.23
CA ARG A 257 5.02 -5.76 3.31
C ARG A 257 3.61 -6.23 3.62
N TYR A 258 2.83 -6.56 2.61
CA TYR A 258 1.49 -7.05 2.81
C TYR A 258 1.46 -8.50 3.33
N VAL A 259 2.35 -9.36 2.83
CA VAL A 259 2.49 -10.75 3.28
C VAL A 259 3.82 -10.93 3.99
N TYR A 260 3.77 -11.22 5.28
CA TYR A 260 4.95 -11.47 6.12
C TYR A 260 5.60 -12.82 5.80
N PRO A 261 6.86 -13.06 6.18
CA PRO A 261 7.53 -14.34 5.95
C PRO A 261 6.85 -15.53 6.61
N SER A 262 6.02 -15.30 7.63
CA SER A 262 5.17 -16.33 8.26
C SER A 262 3.99 -16.77 7.36
N GLY A 263 3.66 -16.00 6.33
CA GLY A 263 2.45 -16.11 5.53
C GLY A 263 1.28 -15.29 6.06
N GLN A 264 1.37 -14.78 7.28
CA GLN A 264 0.36 -13.86 7.82
C GLN A 264 0.39 -12.56 7.00
N CYS A 265 -0.76 -12.05 6.60
CA CYS A 265 -0.80 -10.75 5.95
C CYS A 265 -1.20 -9.64 6.93
N GLU A 266 -0.91 -8.41 6.56
CA GLU A 266 -1.11 -7.23 7.40
C GLU A 266 -2.54 -7.10 7.94
N GLU A 267 -3.54 -7.42 7.14
CA GLU A 267 -4.95 -7.32 7.55
C GLU A 267 -5.51 -8.52 8.29
N THR A 268 -4.72 -9.57 8.48
CA THR A 268 -5.12 -10.78 9.21
C THR A 268 -5.56 -10.46 10.65
N CYS A 269 -5.01 -9.40 11.24
CA CYS A 269 -5.40 -8.93 12.57
C CYS A 269 -6.75 -8.17 12.58
N ARG A 270 -7.18 -7.61 11.44
CA ARG A 270 -8.42 -6.84 11.32
C ARG A 270 -9.64 -7.76 11.19
N ASP A 271 -9.73 -8.48 10.09
CA ASP A 271 -10.72 -9.53 9.82
C ASP A 271 -10.36 -10.33 8.56
N GLN A 272 -11.01 -11.50 8.40
CA GLN A 272 -10.69 -12.39 7.29
C GLN A 272 -11.38 -11.98 5.98
N GLY A 273 -12.39 -11.13 6.02
CA GLY A 273 -13.01 -10.53 4.82
C GLY A 273 -12.03 -9.59 4.12
N HIS A 274 -11.49 -8.62 4.85
CA HIS A 274 -10.49 -7.68 4.31
C HIS A 274 -9.18 -8.37 3.93
N THR A 275 -8.75 -9.39 4.72
CA THR A 275 -7.61 -10.25 4.36
C THR A 275 -7.77 -10.84 2.97
N GLN A 276 -8.93 -11.46 2.69
CA GLN A 276 -9.21 -12.07 1.39
C GLN A 276 -9.41 -11.03 0.28
N LEU A 277 -9.99 -9.87 0.62
CA LEU A 277 -10.17 -8.76 -0.32
C LEU A 277 -8.82 -8.26 -0.86
N GLY A 278 -7.89 -7.94 0.03
CA GLY A 278 -6.56 -7.47 -0.36
C GLY A 278 -5.76 -8.52 -1.12
N LEU A 279 -5.72 -9.76 -0.62
CA LEU A 279 -5.09 -10.87 -1.34
C LEU A 279 -5.71 -11.09 -2.73
N GLY A 280 -7.04 -10.95 -2.85
CA GLY A 280 -7.75 -11.09 -4.12
C GLY A 280 -7.34 -10.03 -5.16
N TYR A 281 -7.19 -8.78 -4.76
CA TYR A 281 -6.71 -7.73 -5.66
C TYR A 281 -5.24 -7.93 -6.06
N LEU A 282 -4.39 -8.40 -5.15
CA LEU A 282 -3.01 -8.78 -5.51
C LEU A 282 -2.99 -9.94 -6.51
N VAL A 283 -3.86 -10.94 -6.33
CA VAL A 283 -4.03 -12.04 -7.31
C VAL A 283 -4.45 -11.50 -8.67
N ASN A 284 -5.45 -10.62 -8.72
CA ASN A 284 -5.90 -10.00 -9.97
C ASN A 284 -4.78 -9.21 -10.65
N THR A 285 -3.99 -8.46 -9.88
CA THR A 285 -2.82 -7.73 -10.39
C THR A 285 -1.79 -8.71 -11.00
N CYS A 286 -1.52 -9.83 -10.31
CA CYS A 286 -0.62 -10.86 -10.82
C CYS A 286 -1.17 -11.56 -12.08
N VAL A 287 -2.49 -11.81 -12.16
CA VAL A 287 -3.14 -12.37 -13.37
C VAL A 287 -2.97 -11.43 -14.56
N MET A 288 -3.22 -10.15 -14.38
CA MET A 288 -3.02 -9.16 -15.44
C MET A 288 -1.56 -9.09 -15.90
N ALA A 289 -0.62 -9.06 -14.96
CA ALA A 289 0.80 -9.09 -15.27
C ALA A 289 1.18 -10.36 -16.03
N TRP A 290 0.68 -11.52 -15.62
CA TRP A 290 0.90 -12.81 -16.29
C TRP A 290 0.37 -12.81 -17.72
N ASN A 291 -0.81 -12.23 -17.94
CA ASN A 291 -1.38 -12.07 -19.28
C ASN A 291 -0.50 -11.19 -20.18
N GLN A 292 0.27 -10.28 -19.59
CA GLN A 292 1.26 -9.44 -20.26
C GLN A 292 2.67 -10.08 -20.33
N GLY A 293 2.83 -11.33 -19.87
CA GLY A 293 4.08 -12.07 -19.88
C GLY A 293 5.02 -11.72 -18.73
N VAL A 294 4.52 -11.11 -17.65
CA VAL A 294 5.28 -10.72 -16.46
C VAL A 294 4.88 -11.58 -15.27
N ASP A 295 5.85 -12.23 -14.62
CA ASP A 295 5.58 -13.14 -13.50
C ASP A 295 5.68 -12.43 -12.14
N LEU A 296 4.65 -11.68 -11.76
CA LEU A 296 4.54 -11.13 -10.41
C LEU A 296 4.17 -12.19 -9.36
N PHE A 297 3.58 -13.32 -9.74
CA PHE A 297 3.30 -14.41 -8.82
C PHE A 297 4.58 -15.00 -8.20
N GLY A 298 5.68 -15.01 -8.96
CA GLY A 298 6.97 -15.54 -8.51
C GLY A 298 7.75 -14.65 -7.56
N GLU A 299 7.34 -13.42 -7.39
CA GLU A 299 8.09 -12.43 -6.62
C GLU A 299 8.30 -12.83 -5.16
N ALA A 300 9.47 -12.45 -4.63
CA ALA A 300 9.86 -12.74 -3.26
C ALA A 300 9.68 -14.23 -2.87
N ASP A 301 10.15 -15.14 -3.72
CA ASP A 301 10.04 -16.60 -3.55
C ASP A 301 8.59 -17.09 -3.43
N ASN A 302 7.71 -16.58 -4.30
CA ASN A 302 6.27 -16.88 -4.30
C ASN A 302 5.57 -16.44 -3.01
N ARG A 303 5.90 -15.27 -2.49
CA ARG A 303 5.35 -14.74 -1.24
C ARG A 303 3.82 -14.71 -1.22
N LEU A 304 3.19 -14.42 -2.35
CA LEU A 304 1.73 -14.44 -2.45
C LEU A 304 1.16 -15.85 -2.21
N ALA A 305 1.79 -16.90 -2.74
CA ALA A 305 1.37 -18.30 -2.48
C ALA A 305 1.43 -18.63 -0.99
N LEU A 306 2.48 -18.18 -0.30
CA LEU A 306 2.62 -18.37 1.15
C LEU A 306 1.47 -17.71 1.91
N GLY A 307 1.10 -16.47 1.57
CA GLY A 307 -0.01 -15.75 2.21
C GLY A 307 -1.36 -16.40 1.96
N ILE A 308 -1.60 -16.87 0.74
CA ILE A 308 -2.85 -17.55 0.37
C ILE A 308 -2.97 -18.89 1.10
N GLU A 309 -1.91 -19.69 1.13
CA GLU A 309 -1.89 -21.00 1.80
C GLU A 309 -2.06 -20.88 3.31
N TYR A 310 -1.42 -19.87 3.92
CA TYR A 310 -1.61 -19.51 5.32
C TYR A 310 -3.07 -19.13 5.61
N THR A 311 -3.62 -18.22 4.82
CA THR A 311 -5.01 -17.76 4.97
C THR A 311 -5.99 -18.92 4.77
N ALA A 312 -5.83 -19.71 3.72
CA ALA A 312 -6.68 -20.89 3.46
C ALA A 312 -6.65 -21.89 4.62
N ARG A 313 -5.45 -22.17 5.16
CA ARG A 313 -5.31 -23.06 6.32
C ARG A 313 -6.07 -22.54 7.54
N TYR A 314 -5.94 -21.25 7.84
CA TYR A 314 -6.65 -20.63 8.95
C TYR A 314 -8.17 -20.63 8.73
N MET A 315 -8.63 -20.26 7.54
CA MET A 315 -10.05 -20.24 7.17
C MET A 315 -10.71 -21.62 7.29
N LEU A 316 -9.96 -22.69 7.03
CA LEU A 316 -10.41 -24.09 7.17
C LEU A 316 -10.40 -24.61 8.63
N GLY A 317 -10.09 -23.77 9.60
CA GLY A 317 -10.03 -24.16 11.01
C GLY A 317 -8.67 -24.66 11.49
N GLY A 318 -7.65 -24.68 10.60
CA GLY A 318 -6.30 -25.12 10.97
C GLY A 318 -5.54 -24.10 11.81
N ASN A 319 -4.58 -24.60 12.60
CA ASN A 319 -3.65 -23.76 13.34
C ASN A 319 -2.58 -23.22 12.40
N VAL A 320 -2.24 -21.94 12.55
CA VAL A 320 -1.20 -21.24 11.80
C VAL A 320 -0.25 -20.54 12.78
N PRO A 321 1.01 -20.29 12.40
CA PRO A 321 1.89 -19.43 13.19
C PRO A 321 1.27 -18.03 13.27
N VAL A 322 1.13 -17.48 14.47
CA VAL A 322 0.57 -16.15 14.67
C VAL A 322 1.68 -15.23 15.13
N TYR A 323 1.86 -14.17 14.38
CA TYR A 323 2.69 -13.06 14.75
C TYR A 323 1.79 -11.91 15.18
N GLY A 324 1.81 -11.58 16.48
CA GLY A 324 0.88 -10.65 17.07
C GLY A 324 -0.52 -11.25 17.16
N ARG A 325 -1.43 -10.82 16.32
CA ARG A 325 -2.86 -11.12 16.38
C ARG A 325 -3.39 -11.74 15.08
N ILE A 326 -4.39 -12.60 15.22
CA ILE A 326 -5.23 -13.05 14.12
C ILE A 326 -6.71 -12.91 14.48
N SER A 327 -7.50 -12.28 13.62
CA SER A 327 -8.94 -12.08 13.85
C SER A 327 -9.74 -13.32 13.46
N THR A 328 -10.78 -13.62 14.25
CA THR A 328 -11.77 -14.65 13.94
C THR A 328 -12.97 -14.14 13.15
N VAL A 329 -13.10 -12.84 12.97
CA VAL A 329 -14.20 -12.22 12.21
C VAL A 329 -14.14 -12.69 10.76
N SER A 330 -15.26 -13.12 10.22
CA SER A 330 -15.41 -13.69 8.88
C SER A 330 -14.63 -15.00 8.64
N ARG A 331 -14.08 -15.65 9.67
CA ARG A 331 -13.45 -16.96 9.55
C ARG A 331 -14.47 -18.01 9.08
N GLY A 332 -14.11 -18.78 8.05
CA GLY A 332 -15.01 -19.79 7.46
C GLY A 332 -15.88 -19.28 6.29
N HIS A 333 -15.85 -17.96 5.98
CA HIS A 333 -16.52 -17.40 4.82
C HIS A 333 -15.51 -17.23 3.68
N PHE A 334 -15.55 -18.09 2.68
CA PHE A 334 -14.56 -18.20 1.62
C PHE A 334 -14.90 -17.29 0.43
N GLY A 335 -14.00 -16.38 0.07
CA GLY A 335 -14.00 -15.63 -1.19
C GLY A 335 -13.55 -16.50 -2.37
N ASP A 336 -13.68 -15.96 -3.57
CA ASP A 336 -13.42 -16.68 -4.83
C ASP A 336 -11.96 -16.63 -5.34
N LEU A 337 -11.09 -15.89 -4.66
CA LEU A 337 -9.67 -15.73 -5.03
C LEU A 337 -8.91 -17.06 -5.19
N TYR A 338 -9.33 -18.11 -4.51
CA TYR A 338 -8.61 -19.39 -4.46
C TYR A 338 -8.57 -20.13 -5.81
N TYR A 339 -9.55 -19.93 -6.68
CA TYR A 339 -9.56 -20.53 -8.01
C TYR A 339 -8.46 -19.97 -8.92
N ALA A 340 -8.35 -18.66 -9.02
CA ALA A 340 -7.32 -17.98 -9.83
C ALA A 340 -5.91 -18.36 -9.37
N VAL A 341 -5.72 -18.44 -8.05
CA VAL A 341 -4.46 -18.85 -7.42
C VAL A 341 -4.09 -20.28 -7.79
N LEU A 342 -5.04 -21.22 -7.72
CA LEU A 342 -4.80 -22.60 -8.10
C LEU A 342 -4.43 -22.74 -9.57
N GLN A 343 -5.11 -21.99 -10.45
CA GLN A 343 -4.78 -21.97 -11.87
C GLN A 343 -3.29 -21.69 -12.07
N HIS A 344 -2.76 -20.68 -11.41
CA HIS A 344 -1.37 -20.31 -11.58
C HIS A 344 -0.40 -21.23 -10.83
N TYR A 345 -0.51 -21.31 -9.51
CA TYR A 345 0.52 -22.01 -8.73
C TYR A 345 0.49 -23.50 -8.90
N ARG A 346 -0.70 -24.13 -8.97
CA ARG A 346 -0.79 -25.56 -9.08
C ARG A 346 -0.57 -26.05 -10.50
N TYR A 347 -1.22 -25.43 -11.49
CA TYR A 347 -1.24 -25.95 -12.86
C TYR A 347 -0.12 -25.37 -13.73
N GLU A 348 0.25 -24.11 -13.58
CA GLU A 348 1.34 -23.50 -14.34
C GLU A 348 2.70 -23.71 -13.65
N LYS A 349 2.78 -23.41 -12.35
CA LYS A 349 4.02 -23.54 -11.57
C LYS A 349 4.24 -24.93 -10.97
N HIS A 350 3.25 -25.81 -11.02
CA HIS A 350 3.30 -27.16 -10.47
C HIS A 350 3.60 -27.19 -8.95
N MET A 351 3.00 -26.28 -8.19
CA MET A 351 3.19 -26.18 -6.75
C MET A 351 2.10 -26.92 -5.96
N VAL A 352 2.47 -27.47 -4.80
CA VAL A 352 1.52 -28.06 -3.85
C VAL A 352 0.80 -26.95 -3.09
N MET A 353 -0.52 -26.88 -3.22
CA MET A 353 -1.37 -25.86 -2.58
C MET A 353 -2.57 -26.53 -1.84
N PRO A 354 -2.31 -27.39 -0.81
CA PRO A 354 -3.33 -28.29 -0.28
C PRO A 354 -4.45 -27.58 0.49
N TYR A 355 -4.17 -26.46 1.15
CA TYR A 355 -5.20 -25.70 1.86
C TYR A 355 -5.97 -24.80 0.89
N THR A 356 -5.30 -24.18 -0.05
CA THR A 356 -5.92 -23.40 -1.13
C THR A 356 -6.88 -24.26 -1.96
N GLU A 357 -6.49 -25.48 -2.29
CA GLU A 357 -7.36 -26.44 -3.01
C GLU A 357 -8.62 -26.80 -2.19
N LYS A 358 -8.46 -27.05 -0.89
CA LYS A 358 -9.59 -27.30 0.00
C LYS A 358 -10.48 -26.07 0.16
N ALA A 359 -9.90 -24.87 0.25
CA ALA A 359 -10.63 -23.62 0.35
C ALA A 359 -11.44 -23.34 -0.92
N ALA A 360 -10.86 -23.53 -2.11
CA ALA A 360 -11.56 -23.39 -3.38
C ALA A 360 -12.82 -24.26 -3.46
N ARG A 361 -12.75 -25.50 -2.97
CA ARG A 361 -13.92 -26.41 -2.91
C ARG A 361 -15.00 -25.99 -1.91
N LYS A 362 -14.70 -25.05 -0.99
CA LYS A 362 -15.65 -24.49 -0.02
C LYS A 362 -16.40 -23.27 -0.55
N VAL A 363 -15.92 -22.66 -1.64
CA VAL A 363 -16.63 -21.58 -2.30
C VAL A 363 -17.91 -22.16 -2.92
N ALA A 364 -19.03 -21.93 -2.25
CA ALA A 364 -20.30 -22.59 -2.56
C ALA A 364 -20.87 -22.22 -3.95
N ARG A 365 -20.55 -21.03 -4.44
CA ARG A 365 -20.87 -20.55 -5.79
C ARG A 365 -19.76 -19.62 -6.27
N PRO A 366 -19.11 -19.92 -7.38
CA PRO A 366 -18.23 -18.96 -8.02
C PRO A 366 -19.05 -17.75 -8.46
N HIS A 367 -18.77 -16.58 -7.87
CA HIS A 367 -19.57 -15.36 -8.12
C HIS A 367 -18.92 -14.40 -9.12
N SER A 368 -17.70 -14.69 -9.58
CA SER A 368 -16.97 -13.82 -10.48
C SER A 368 -16.46 -14.53 -11.73
N ILE A 369 -16.14 -13.75 -12.76
CA ILE A 369 -15.42 -14.24 -13.94
C ILE A 369 -14.11 -14.94 -13.53
N ALA A 370 -13.44 -14.46 -12.52
CA ALA A 370 -12.20 -15.05 -12.00
C ALA A 370 -12.34 -16.54 -11.65
N THR A 371 -13.54 -16.98 -11.28
CA THR A 371 -13.81 -18.40 -10.97
C THR A 371 -14.09 -19.27 -12.19
N MET A 372 -14.34 -18.66 -13.35
CA MET A 372 -14.55 -19.36 -14.61
C MET A 372 -13.24 -19.68 -15.35
N TYR A 373 -12.08 -19.46 -14.70
CA TYR A 373 -10.77 -19.73 -15.30
C TYR A 373 -10.55 -21.22 -15.63
N ARG A 374 -9.49 -21.44 -16.43
CA ARG A 374 -8.97 -22.74 -16.82
C ARG A 374 -8.62 -23.60 -15.62
N GLY A 375 -9.56 -24.12 -14.92
CA GLY A 375 -9.30 -25.05 -13.84
C GLY A 375 -9.78 -26.43 -14.24
N ASP A 376 -8.98 -27.23 -14.94
CA ASP A 376 -9.21 -28.67 -14.92
C ASP A 376 -8.73 -29.20 -13.56
N MET A 377 -9.54 -28.96 -12.52
CA MET A 377 -9.28 -29.45 -11.15
C MET A 377 -9.18 -30.98 -11.08
N GLY A 378 -9.39 -31.69 -12.19
CA GLY A 378 -9.28 -33.12 -12.31
C GLY A 378 -7.88 -33.63 -12.68
N LYS A 379 -7.01 -32.82 -13.26
CA LYS A 379 -5.66 -33.24 -13.69
C LYS A 379 -4.59 -32.83 -12.69
N THR A 380 -4.16 -33.76 -11.86
CA THR A 380 -3.01 -33.54 -10.98
C THR A 380 -1.72 -33.53 -11.83
N PRO A 381 -0.89 -32.47 -11.79
CA PRO A 381 0.41 -32.47 -12.44
C PRO A 381 1.29 -33.61 -11.95
N ALA A 382 2.06 -34.23 -12.85
CA ALA A 382 2.86 -35.41 -12.57
C ALA A 382 3.96 -35.22 -11.51
N LYS A 383 4.46 -33.98 -11.32
CA LYS A 383 5.40 -33.62 -10.25
C LYS A 383 5.06 -32.24 -9.71
N LEU A 384 4.78 -32.16 -8.41
CA LEU A 384 4.52 -30.90 -7.71
C LEU A 384 5.75 -30.48 -6.92
N LYS A 385 6.09 -29.17 -6.97
CA LYS A 385 7.08 -28.55 -6.09
C LYS A 385 6.45 -28.31 -4.70
N PRO A 386 7.22 -28.36 -3.59
CA PRO A 386 6.68 -28.04 -2.27
C PRO A 386 6.16 -26.58 -2.23
N ALA A 387 5.11 -26.37 -1.45
CA ALA A 387 4.65 -25.02 -1.14
C ALA A 387 5.77 -24.23 -0.41
N PRO A 388 5.79 -22.89 -0.51
CA PRO A 388 6.68 -22.07 0.30
C PRO A 388 6.50 -22.39 1.80
N THR A 389 7.61 -22.56 2.49
CA THR A 389 7.59 -22.86 3.92
C THR A 389 7.60 -21.57 4.72
N PRO A 390 6.70 -21.40 5.72
CA PRO A 390 6.76 -20.26 6.62
C PRO A 390 8.12 -20.19 7.30
N SER A 391 8.78 -19.03 7.23
CA SER A 391 9.92 -18.78 8.11
C SER A 391 9.38 -18.44 9.49
N THR A 392 9.78 -19.19 10.50
CA THR A 392 9.60 -18.75 11.88
C THR A 392 10.53 -17.57 12.09
N ILE A 393 9.96 -16.41 12.44
CA ILE A 393 10.78 -15.34 13.02
C ILE A 393 11.25 -15.92 14.34
N ALA A 394 12.50 -16.36 14.38
CA ALA A 394 13.13 -16.71 15.64
C ALA A 394 13.27 -15.41 16.45
N VAL A 395 12.30 -15.17 17.33
CA VAL A 395 12.51 -14.23 18.42
C VAL A 395 13.58 -14.89 19.26
N ALA A 396 14.83 -14.46 19.07
CA ALA A 396 15.95 -14.96 19.85
C ALA A 396 15.61 -14.79 21.33
N ALA A 397 15.41 -15.91 22.01
CA ALA A 397 15.21 -15.93 23.44
C ALA A 397 16.56 -15.55 24.06
N GLY A 398 16.60 -14.33 24.67
CA GLY A 398 17.56 -13.99 25.69
C GLY A 398 19.02 -13.84 25.26
N ALA A 399 19.33 -12.95 24.36
CA ALA A 399 20.64 -12.32 24.37
C ALA A 399 20.62 -11.22 25.45
N GLN A 400 21.27 -11.47 26.56
CA GLN A 400 21.56 -10.42 27.56
C GLN A 400 22.28 -9.27 26.85
N ALA A 401 21.78 -8.06 27.02
CA ALA A 401 22.40 -6.85 26.53
C ALA A 401 23.86 -6.81 27.05
N ARG A 402 24.81 -7.05 26.17
CA ARG A 402 26.17 -6.58 26.42
C ARG A 402 26.17 -5.08 26.15
N PRO A 403 26.69 -4.25 27.09
CA PRO A 403 26.97 -2.87 26.79
C PRO A 403 28.13 -2.88 25.76
N THR A 404 27.77 -2.75 24.49
CA THR A 404 28.75 -2.56 23.43
C THR A 404 29.15 -1.10 23.44
N GLY A 405 30.36 -0.85 23.98
CA GLY A 405 31.05 0.40 23.68
C GLY A 405 31.11 0.55 22.14
N ASN A 406 30.48 1.58 21.65
CA ASN A 406 30.38 1.90 20.22
C ASN A 406 31.77 2.36 19.74
N THR A 407 32.63 1.45 19.33
CA THR A 407 33.84 1.77 18.55
C THR A 407 33.45 1.76 17.10
N SER A 408 32.79 2.86 16.66
CA SER A 408 32.68 3.13 15.20
C SER A 408 34.09 3.19 14.62
N PRO A 409 34.32 2.65 13.42
CA PRO A 409 35.58 2.81 12.72
C PRO A 409 36.02 4.28 12.72
N SER A 410 37.28 4.55 12.91
CA SER A 410 37.83 5.91 13.07
C SER A 410 37.72 6.79 11.83
N THR A 411 37.19 6.29 10.73
CA THR A 411 37.12 7.01 9.45
C THR A 411 35.88 7.91 9.43
N ALA A 412 36.12 9.20 9.25
CA ALA A 412 35.06 10.20 9.07
C ALA A 412 35.17 10.86 7.69
N ILE A 413 34.02 11.05 7.03
CA ILE A 413 33.89 11.80 5.78
C ILE A 413 33.05 13.04 6.07
N SER A 414 33.62 14.22 5.81
CA SER A 414 32.89 15.48 5.95
C SER A 414 32.12 15.79 4.67
N VAL A 415 30.86 16.19 4.80
CA VAL A 415 29.96 16.51 3.68
C VAL A 415 29.38 17.91 3.90
N ALA A 416 29.56 18.79 2.93
CA ALA A 416 28.99 20.14 2.92
C ALA A 416 27.62 20.15 2.18
N PRO A 417 26.79 21.19 2.41
CA PRO A 417 25.60 21.40 1.59
C PRO A 417 25.91 21.36 0.09
N GLY A 418 25.09 20.59 -0.66
CA GLY A 418 25.29 20.37 -2.11
C GLY A 418 26.21 19.21 -2.47
N GLU A 419 26.91 18.61 -1.51
CA GLU A 419 27.67 17.37 -1.71
C GLU A 419 26.78 16.13 -1.45
N SER A 420 27.13 15.00 -2.08
CA SER A 420 26.35 13.76 -1.96
C SER A 420 26.62 13.06 -0.64
N ILE A 421 25.60 13.01 0.22
CA ILE A 421 25.63 12.20 1.46
C ILE A 421 25.67 10.71 1.11
N GLN A 422 24.94 10.26 0.07
CA GLN A 422 24.92 8.85 -0.33
C GLN A 422 26.29 8.36 -0.78
N ASP A 423 27.05 9.17 -1.53
CA ASP A 423 28.42 8.80 -1.93
C ASP A 423 29.36 8.62 -0.72
N ALA A 424 29.18 9.42 0.31
CA ALA A 424 29.93 9.27 1.56
C ALA A 424 29.54 7.98 2.29
N LEU A 425 28.24 7.66 2.38
CA LEU A 425 27.73 6.41 2.95
C LEU A 425 28.25 5.19 2.18
N ASP A 426 28.24 5.24 0.84
CA ASP A 426 28.72 4.14 -0.02
C ASP A 426 30.23 3.91 0.11
N LYS A 427 30.99 4.98 0.27
CA LYS A 427 32.44 4.88 0.56
C LYS A 427 32.70 4.23 1.91
N LEU A 428 32.00 4.65 2.94
CA LEU A 428 32.14 4.09 4.30
C LEU A 428 31.68 2.64 4.35
N LYS A 429 30.59 2.30 3.69
CA LYS A 429 30.12 0.92 3.55
C LYS A 429 31.21 -0.02 3.02
N LYS A 430 31.96 0.40 2.01
CA LYS A 430 33.05 -0.41 1.41
C LYS A 430 34.20 -0.72 2.35
N ILE A 431 34.39 0.10 3.39
CA ILE A 431 35.46 -0.08 4.38
C ILE A 431 34.94 -0.59 5.73
N GLY A 432 33.67 -1.03 5.80
CA GLY A 432 33.08 -1.63 6.98
C GLY A 432 32.42 -0.65 7.95
N GLY A 433 32.22 0.61 7.57
CA GLY A 433 31.52 1.61 8.37
C GLY A 433 32.31 2.87 8.65
N GLY A 434 31.72 3.77 9.46
CA GLY A 434 32.35 5.04 9.83
C GLY A 434 31.34 6.16 10.08
N THR A 435 31.84 7.41 10.06
CA THR A 435 31.03 8.59 10.34
C THR A 435 30.93 9.49 9.13
N VAL A 436 29.69 9.86 8.74
CA VAL A 436 29.42 10.99 7.86
C VAL A 436 29.20 12.21 8.75
N SER A 437 30.11 13.20 8.66
CA SER A 437 30.02 14.46 9.38
C SER A 437 29.45 15.54 8.50
N LEU A 438 28.20 15.92 8.72
CA LEU A 438 27.50 16.96 7.95
C LEU A 438 27.88 18.34 8.48
N LYS A 439 28.25 19.24 7.60
CA LYS A 439 28.42 20.66 7.94
C LYS A 439 27.08 21.36 8.10
N ALA A 440 27.07 22.45 8.85
CA ALA A 440 25.90 23.31 8.98
C ALA A 440 25.38 23.78 7.62
N GLY A 441 24.06 23.87 7.51
CA GLY A 441 23.35 24.35 6.33
C GLY A 441 22.27 23.37 5.87
N LEU A 442 21.62 23.71 4.76
CA LEU A 442 20.56 22.93 4.14
C LEU A 442 21.15 21.90 3.18
N HIS A 443 20.93 20.64 3.48
CA HIS A 443 21.27 19.49 2.63
C HIS A 443 20.01 19.00 1.89
N THR A 444 19.89 19.37 0.63
CA THR A 444 18.80 18.86 -0.22
C THR A 444 19.14 17.47 -0.72
N LEU A 445 18.29 16.50 -0.39
CA LEU A 445 18.44 15.10 -0.78
C LEU A 445 17.78 14.89 -2.15
N PRO A 446 18.53 14.58 -3.21
CA PRO A 446 17.95 14.33 -4.54
C PRO A 446 17.20 12.98 -4.60
N ALA A 447 17.44 12.10 -3.65
CA ALA A 447 16.81 10.79 -3.52
C ALA A 447 16.82 10.34 -2.06
N THR A 448 16.06 9.29 -1.75
CA THR A 448 16.08 8.62 -0.45
C THR A 448 17.49 8.15 -0.10
N LEU A 449 17.95 8.47 1.11
CA LEU A 449 19.22 7.94 1.62
C LEU A 449 19.06 6.50 2.08
N MET A 450 19.95 5.65 1.60
CA MET A 450 20.04 4.24 1.97
C MET A 450 21.07 4.07 3.09
N LEU A 451 20.63 3.79 4.30
CA LEU A 451 21.47 3.66 5.49
C LEU A 451 22.11 2.26 5.56
N PRO A 452 23.42 2.10 5.37
CA PRO A 452 24.09 0.81 5.57
C PRO A 452 24.37 0.56 7.05
N SER A 453 24.76 -0.67 7.37
CA SER A 453 25.20 -1.03 8.73
C SER A 453 26.49 -0.32 9.15
N SER A 454 26.71 -0.18 10.46
CA SER A 454 27.90 0.38 11.09
C SER A 454 28.20 1.84 10.72
N ILE A 455 27.15 2.66 10.61
CA ILE A 455 27.23 4.07 10.18
C ILE A 455 26.76 5.01 11.28
N THR A 456 27.49 6.11 11.43
CA THR A 456 27.03 7.30 12.13
C THR A 456 26.83 8.45 11.15
N ILE A 457 25.66 9.09 11.17
CA ILE A 457 25.45 10.40 10.53
C ILE A 457 25.37 11.43 11.64
N ALA A 458 26.31 12.34 11.66
CA ALA A 458 26.41 13.39 12.67
C ALA A 458 26.34 14.78 12.01
N GLY A 459 25.35 15.57 12.38
CA GLY A 459 25.24 16.98 11.99
C GLY A 459 25.87 17.90 13.02
N THR A 460 25.43 19.16 13.01
CA THR A 460 25.89 20.24 13.89
C THR A 460 24.75 20.79 14.78
N GLY A 461 23.62 20.10 14.85
CA GLY A 461 22.44 20.51 15.59
C GLY A 461 21.35 21.08 14.70
N LEU A 462 20.63 22.08 15.19
CA LEU A 462 19.47 22.66 14.48
C LEU A 462 19.81 23.42 13.21
N ASP A 463 21.05 23.75 13.00
CA ASP A 463 21.58 24.41 11.80
C ASP A 463 22.02 23.43 10.70
N CYS A 464 21.88 22.13 10.93
CA CYS A 464 22.11 21.07 9.94
C CYS A 464 20.76 20.44 9.56
N GLU A 465 20.18 20.90 8.45
CA GLU A 465 18.86 20.47 8.01
C GLU A 465 18.93 19.64 6.72
N LEU A 466 18.26 18.49 6.74
CA LEU A 466 18.10 17.61 5.59
C LEU A 466 16.66 17.70 5.10
N ILE A 467 16.48 17.96 3.81
CA ILE A 467 15.18 17.99 3.15
C ILE A 467 15.20 17.15 1.89
N LEU A 468 14.21 16.30 1.72
CA LEU A 468 14.03 15.55 0.47
C LEU A 468 13.52 16.50 -0.61
N ASP A 469 14.19 16.52 -1.78
CA ASP A 469 13.77 17.35 -2.91
C ASP A 469 12.30 17.08 -3.24
N PRO A 470 11.42 18.09 -3.17
CA PRO A 470 9.99 17.91 -3.45
C PRO A 470 9.70 17.43 -4.88
N THR A 471 10.63 17.60 -5.80
CA THR A 471 10.48 17.20 -7.20
C THR A 471 11.07 15.83 -7.52
N SER A 472 11.75 15.20 -6.55
CA SER A 472 12.45 13.91 -6.74
C SER A 472 11.54 12.72 -7.01
N GLY A 473 10.25 12.82 -6.66
CA GLY A 473 9.33 11.67 -6.69
C GLY A 473 9.55 10.65 -5.58
N HIS A 474 10.55 10.84 -4.71
CA HIS A 474 10.80 10.00 -3.54
C HIS A 474 9.89 10.39 -2.37
N GLU A 475 9.56 9.41 -1.52
CA GLU A 475 8.61 9.58 -0.41
C GLU A 475 9.27 9.54 0.97
N PHE A 476 10.49 9.03 1.10
CA PHE A 476 11.22 8.92 2.37
C PHE A 476 12.56 9.62 2.32
N ALA A 477 12.91 10.32 3.40
CA ALA A 477 14.24 10.91 3.50
C ALA A 477 15.30 9.84 3.72
N MET A 478 15.04 8.85 4.61
CA MET A 478 15.99 7.79 4.94
C MET A 478 15.31 6.44 5.09
N VAL A 479 15.96 5.39 4.58
CA VAL A 479 15.55 3.98 4.79
C VAL A 479 16.78 3.12 5.05
N ASN A 480 16.58 1.91 5.60
CA ASN A 480 17.67 0.94 5.75
C ASN A 480 18.10 0.34 4.40
N ALA A 481 19.39 0.18 4.19
CA ALA A 481 19.94 -0.42 2.97
C ALA A 481 19.89 -1.96 2.98
N GLU A 482 19.94 -2.58 4.16
CA GLU A 482 19.88 -4.03 4.35
C GLU A 482 18.73 -4.39 5.32
N PRO A 483 18.08 -5.56 5.14
CA PRO A 483 16.99 -6.00 6.02
C PRO A 483 17.46 -6.37 7.44
N ASP A 484 18.73 -6.67 7.61
CA ASP A 484 19.41 -6.98 8.88
C ASP A 484 20.35 -5.86 9.35
N MET A 485 20.09 -4.63 8.89
CA MET A 485 20.90 -3.43 9.23
C MET A 485 21.16 -3.34 10.75
N HIS A 486 22.37 -2.97 11.11
CA HIS A 486 22.78 -2.85 12.50
C HIS A 486 23.82 -1.75 12.76
N ASP A 487 23.93 -1.33 14.03
CA ASP A 487 24.92 -0.36 14.50
C ASP A 487 24.82 0.99 13.76
N VAL A 488 23.62 1.61 13.78
CA VAL A 488 23.34 2.89 13.12
C VAL A 488 23.05 3.96 14.14
N VAL A 489 23.74 5.09 14.02
CA VAL A 489 23.54 6.28 14.86
C VAL A 489 23.21 7.49 13.97
N LEU A 490 22.10 8.17 14.28
CA LEU A 490 21.76 9.47 13.70
C LEU A 490 21.77 10.49 14.85
N ARG A 491 22.54 11.56 14.70
CA ARG A 491 22.62 12.56 15.75
C ARG A 491 22.85 13.99 15.27
N ASP A 492 22.40 14.93 16.08
CA ASP A 492 22.67 16.36 15.94
C ASP A 492 22.24 16.92 14.57
N LEU A 493 21.04 16.61 14.08
CA LEU A 493 20.52 17.04 12.79
C LEU A 493 19.00 17.21 12.77
N VAL A 494 18.51 17.92 11.77
CA VAL A 494 17.08 18.10 11.49
C VAL A 494 16.71 17.36 10.21
N ILE A 495 15.58 16.65 10.20
CA ILE A 495 14.95 16.09 9.02
C ILE A 495 13.62 16.80 8.83
N GLU A 496 13.48 17.50 7.72
CA GLU A 496 12.32 18.32 7.38
C GLU A 496 11.46 17.61 6.31
N GLY A 497 10.21 17.33 6.65
CA GLY A 497 9.26 16.66 5.74
C GLY A 497 8.59 17.60 4.74
N ALA A 498 8.76 18.93 4.93
CA ALA A 498 8.19 19.98 4.07
C ALA A 498 6.66 19.93 3.94
N GLN A 499 5.95 19.40 4.94
CA GLN A 499 4.49 19.46 4.98
C GLN A 499 4.00 20.90 5.08
N LYS A 500 3.09 21.27 4.20
CA LYS A 500 2.40 22.56 4.29
C LYS A 500 1.31 22.49 5.35
N PRO A 501 1.21 23.44 6.28
CA PRO A 501 0.18 23.45 7.32
C PRO A 501 -1.24 23.29 6.77
N GLU A 502 -1.52 23.90 5.62
CA GLU A 502 -2.83 23.85 4.96
C GLU A 502 -3.23 22.42 4.54
N ALA A 503 -2.25 21.57 4.22
CA ALA A 503 -2.49 20.18 3.84
C ALA A 503 -3.02 19.34 5.00
N SER A 504 -2.78 19.74 6.25
CA SER A 504 -3.16 19.00 7.45
C SER A 504 -4.51 19.41 8.03
N HIS A 505 -5.09 20.52 7.60
CA HIS A 505 -6.30 21.11 8.18
C HIS A 505 -7.44 21.27 7.18
N ASP A 506 -7.93 20.16 6.61
CA ASP A 506 -9.18 20.19 5.85
C ASP A 506 -10.35 19.73 6.74
N PRO A 507 -11.22 20.63 7.20
CA PRO A 507 -12.33 20.29 8.07
C PRO A 507 -13.35 19.36 7.38
N ASN A 508 -13.35 19.31 6.05
CA ASN A 508 -14.25 18.46 5.29
C ASN A 508 -13.69 17.03 5.06
N GLY A 509 -12.44 16.78 5.45
CA GLY A 509 -11.82 15.47 5.33
C GLY A 509 -11.63 14.99 3.90
N ASP A 510 -11.48 15.89 2.92
CA ASP A 510 -11.24 15.51 1.52
C ASP A 510 -9.75 15.18 1.30
N VAL A 511 -9.38 13.96 1.65
CA VAL A 511 -8.01 13.45 1.55
C VAL A 511 -7.52 13.44 0.10
N GLN A 512 -8.37 13.07 -0.85
CA GLN A 512 -8.01 12.97 -2.27
C GLN A 512 -7.64 14.34 -2.83
N ARG A 513 -8.48 15.34 -2.58
CA ARG A 513 -8.20 16.71 -3.01
C ARG A 513 -6.87 17.21 -2.44
N ARG A 514 -6.61 16.96 -1.17
CA ARG A 514 -5.34 17.36 -0.54
C ARG A 514 -4.13 16.67 -1.16
N ARG A 515 -4.21 15.37 -1.43
CA ARG A 515 -3.12 14.64 -2.09
C ARG A 515 -2.87 15.15 -3.51
N MET A 516 -3.91 15.46 -4.27
CA MET A 516 -3.77 16.05 -5.60
C MET A 516 -3.16 17.47 -5.55
N GLU A 517 -3.51 18.24 -4.53
CA GLU A 517 -3.06 19.63 -4.38
C GLU A 517 -1.64 19.75 -3.81
N TYR A 518 -1.27 18.87 -2.86
CA TYR A 518 -0.02 18.97 -2.10
C TYR A 518 0.99 17.83 -2.38
N GLY A 519 0.62 16.87 -3.19
CA GLY A 519 1.49 15.78 -3.59
C GLY A 519 1.44 14.53 -2.68
N PRO A 520 2.34 13.57 -2.91
CA PRO A 520 2.38 12.30 -2.19
C PRO A 520 2.78 12.47 -0.73
N SER A 521 2.44 11.47 0.08
CA SER A 521 2.87 11.40 1.48
C SER A 521 4.39 11.29 1.60
N ARG A 522 4.94 11.88 2.65
CA ARG A 522 6.38 11.87 2.93
C ARG A 522 6.66 11.51 4.37
N ALA A 523 7.61 10.60 4.58
CA ALA A 523 8.13 10.24 5.88
C ALA A 523 9.57 10.75 6.06
N GLY A 524 9.99 10.89 7.31
CA GLY A 524 11.37 11.22 7.65
C GLY A 524 12.26 9.98 7.59
N ILE A 525 12.10 9.07 8.54
CA ILE A 525 12.90 7.84 8.69
C ILE A 525 11.97 6.64 8.67
N VAL A 526 12.22 5.69 7.77
CA VAL A 526 11.50 4.41 7.73
C VAL A 526 12.51 3.27 7.78
N LEU A 527 12.54 2.55 8.89
CA LEU A 527 13.35 1.34 9.05
C LEU A 527 12.42 0.14 9.04
N GLN A 528 12.60 -0.74 8.05
CA GLN A 528 11.73 -1.88 7.84
C GLN A 528 12.53 -3.16 7.63
N GLY A 529 12.38 -4.11 8.56
CA GLY A 529 12.92 -5.44 8.46
C GLY A 529 12.17 -6.30 7.44
N ASP A 530 12.78 -7.40 7.02
CA ASP A 530 12.20 -8.39 6.10
C ASP A 530 11.29 -9.40 6.81
N GLY A 531 11.11 -9.24 8.13
CA GLY A 531 10.36 -10.17 8.99
C GLY A 531 11.06 -11.51 9.24
N LYS A 532 12.29 -11.71 8.77
CA LYS A 532 13.12 -12.89 9.07
C LYS A 532 14.18 -12.58 10.11
N THR A 533 14.76 -11.39 9.98
CA THR A 533 15.83 -10.89 10.85
C THR A 533 15.39 -9.58 11.47
N MET A 534 15.74 -9.35 12.72
CA MET A 534 15.56 -8.05 13.36
C MET A 534 16.76 -7.16 13.02
N MET A 535 16.50 -5.95 12.57
CA MET A 535 17.51 -4.88 12.62
C MET A 535 17.85 -4.61 14.08
N ARG A 536 19.06 -4.17 14.38
CA ARG A 536 19.47 -4.00 15.78
C ARG A 536 20.44 -2.84 16.00
N ASN A 537 20.45 -2.37 17.23
CA ASN A 537 21.39 -1.34 17.71
C ASN A 537 21.27 -0.05 16.88
N VAL A 538 20.08 0.55 16.93
CA VAL A 538 19.75 1.81 16.26
C VAL A 538 19.61 2.90 17.31
N ARG A 539 20.29 4.01 17.12
CA ARG A 539 20.29 5.11 18.07
C ARG A 539 20.02 6.47 17.41
N PHE A 540 19.07 7.18 17.95
CA PHE A 540 18.75 8.56 17.60
C PHE A 540 19.07 9.47 18.79
N GLU A 541 19.91 10.48 18.58
CA GLU A 541 20.34 11.42 19.64
C GLU A 541 20.20 12.86 19.14
N HIS A 542 19.51 13.70 19.88
CA HIS A 542 19.35 15.13 19.58
C HIS A 542 18.89 15.42 18.15
N ILE A 543 18.11 14.53 17.54
CA ILE A 543 17.56 14.77 16.21
C ILE A 543 16.19 15.42 16.31
N THR A 544 15.90 16.26 15.32
CA THR A 544 14.54 16.78 15.07
C THR A 544 14.02 16.17 13.79
N VAL A 545 12.85 15.51 13.84
CA VAL A 545 12.12 15.05 12.65
C VAL A 545 10.73 15.69 12.68
N ARG A 546 10.42 16.47 11.66
CA ARG A 546 9.20 17.30 11.69
C ARG A 546 8.56 17.49 10.33
N ASN A 547 7.29 17.91 10.35
CA ASN A 547 6.51 18.31 9.18
C ASN A 547 6.41 17.21 8.09
N CYS A 548 6.36 15.94 8.50
CA CYS A 548 6.16 14.82 7.60
C CYS A 548 4.67 14.60 7.37
N THR A 549 4.27 14.37 6.12
CA THR A 549 2.88 14.08 5.75
C THR A 549 2.50 12.62 5.97
N TYR A 550 3.45 11.79 6.38
CA TYR A 550 3.32 10.41 6.83
C TYR A 550 3.90 10.29 8.24
N ASN A 551 4.26 9.10 8.74
CA ASN A 551 4.98 9.00 10.00
C ASN A 551 6.30 9.78 9.93
N ALA A 552 6.64 10.53 10.97
CA ALA A 552 7.96 11.15 11.02
C ALA A 552 9.03 10.07 11.13
N VAL A 553 8.83 9.12 12.03
CA VAL A 553 9.69 7.93 12.21
C VAL A 553 8.82 6.68 12.25
N GLU A 554 9.14 5.72 11.43
CA GLU A 554 8.52 4.38 11.43
C GLU A 554 9.58 3.31 11.59
N LEU A 555 9.40 2.46 12.60
CA LEU A 555 10.29 1.35 12.93
C LEU A 555 9.49 0.04 12.88
N PHE A 556 9.88 -0.87 12.01
CA PHE A 556 9.27 -2.19 11.87
C PHE A 556 10.34 -3.29 11.88
N GLY A 557 10.22 -4.22 12.83
CA GLY A 557 11.19 -5.32 12.92
C GLY A 557 12.58 -4.87 13.40
N VAL A 558 12.63 -4.01 14.42
CA VAL A 558 13.87 -3.45 14.96
C VAL A 558 13.98 -3.79 16.46
N GLU A 559 15.15 -4.14 16.92
CA GLU A 559 15.44 -4.33 18.34
C GLU A 559 16.65 -3.52 18.80
N GLN A 560 16.75 -3.30 20.12
CA GLN A 560 17.83 -2.50 20.72
C GLN A 560 17.84 -1.07 20.13
N VAL A 561 16.74 -0.33 20.36
CA VAL A 561 16.58 1.05 19.89
C VAL A 561 16.73 2.01 21.05
N GLU A 562 17.51 3.06 20.86
CA GLU A 562 17.58 4.19 21.77
C GLU A 562 17.17 5.48 21.09
N ILE A 563 16.28 6.25 21.72
CA ILE A 563 15.83 7.58 21.27
C ILE A 563 16.03 8.53 22.45
N VAL A 564 17.00 9.42 22.32
CA VAL A 564 17.44 10.27 23.44
C VAL A 564 17.42 11.74 23.02
N ASP A 565 16.75 12.56 23.83
CA ASP A 565 16.68 14.02 23.66
C ASP A 565 16.28 14.47 22.23
N CYS A 566 15.33 13.75 21.63
CA CYS A 566 14.85 13.99 20.27
C CYS A 566 13.57 14.81 20.28
N ASN A 567 13.32 15.52 19.16
CA ASN A 567 12.05 16.19 18.89
C ASN A 567 11.41 15.60 17.63
N ILE A 568 10.38 14.76 17.80
CA ILE A 568 9.67 14.13 16.70
C ILE A 568 8.24 14.68 16.70
N SER A 569 7.96 15.64 15.81
CA SER A 569 6.77 16.48 15.97
C SER A 569 6.13 16.91 14.64
N ARG A 570 4.92 17.45 14.72
CA ARG A 570 4.19 18.09 13.63
C ARG A 570 4.09 17.20 12.38
N SER A 571 3.87 15.91 12.58
CA SER A 571 3.86 14.91 11.53
C SER A 571 2.58 14.05 11.62
N GLY A 572 2.45 13.05 10.77
CA GLY A 572 1.31 12.15 10.83
C GLY A 572 0.10 12.62 10.03
N GLY A 573 0.33 13.29 8.94
CA GLY A 573 -0.49 13.69 8.13
C GLY A 573 -1.49 14.07 7.26
N MET A 574 -2.18 13.36 6.43
CA MET A 574 -3.29 13.85 5.60
C MET A 574 -4.58 13.03 5.76
N VAL A 575 -4.67 12.21 6.79
CA VAL A 575 -5.80 11.33 7.05
C VAL A 575 -6.74 12.00 8.05
N PRO A 576 -8.07 11.98 7.81
CA PRO A 576 -9.05 12.55 8.76
C PRO A 576 -8.96 11.94 10.15
N PRO A 577 -9.42 12.65 11.19
CA PRO A 577 -9.50 12.12 12.54
C PRO A 577 -10.22 10.77 12.60
N GLY A 578 -9.72 9.87 13.41
CA GLY A 578 -10.32 8.56 13.63
C GLY A 578 -9.71 7.41 12.82
N HIS A 579 -8.90 7.67 11.78
CA HIS A 579 -8.21 6.61 11.07
C HIS A 579 -6.89 6.18 11.74
N GLY A 580 -6.26 7.04 12.55
CA GLY A 580 -5.21 6.70 13.52
C GLY A 580 -3.99 5.95 12.97
N LYS A 581 -3.59 6.23 11.71
CA LYS A 581 -2.56 5.42 11.04
C LYS A 581 -1.23 6.11 10.87
N ASN A 582 -1.18 7.43 10.97
CA ASN A 582 0.02 8.22 10.82
C ASN A 582 0.34 8.94 12.12
N HIS A 583 1.56 8.84 12.56
CA HIS A 583 1.98 9.24 13.90
C HIS A 583 3.28 10.03 13.85
N ASN A 584 3.64 10.69 14.93
CA ASN A 584 5.00 11.20 15.03
C ASN A 584 5.99 10.02 15.07
N LEU A 585 5.81 9.08 15.99
CA LEU A 585 6.61 7.85 16.05
C LEU A 585 5.69 6.61 15.99
N LYS A 586 5.92 5.76 14.99
CA LYS A 586 5.27 4.46 14.88
C LYS A 586 6.27 3.35 15.09
N MET A 587 6.00 2.49 16.05
CA MET A 587 6.80 1.32 16.37
C MET A 587 5.96 0.06 16.25
N ASN A 588 6.36 -0.84 15.38
CA ASN A 588 5.62 -2.06 15.13
C ASN A 588 6.58 -3.26 15.08
N HIS A 589 6.27 -4.35 15.82
CA HIS A 589 7.14 -5.51 15.92
C HIS A 589 8.56 -5.13 16.41
N ILE A 590 8.61 -4.53 17.58
CA ILE A 590 9.82 -3.92 18.10
C ILE A 590 10.16 -4.48 19.48
N ALA A 591 11.43 -4.56 19.82
CA ALA A 591 11.88 -5.06 21.11
C ALA A 591 13.04 -4.27 21.70
N HIS A 592 13.13 -4.24 23.04
CA HIS A 592 14.24 -3.62 23.78
C HIS A 592 14.46 -2.15 23.38
N VAL A 593 13.43 -1.31 23.59
CA VAL A 593 13.46 0.11 23.23
C VAL A 593 13.54 0.97 24.48
N ALA A 594 14.43 1.95 24.44
CA ALA A 594 14.52 3.01 25.43
C ALA A 594 14.32 4.39 24.77
N ILE A 595 13.32 5.12 25.25
CA ILE A 595 13.03 6.50 24.82
C ILE A 595 13.11 7.38 26.06
N SER A 596 13.92 8.46 26.01
CA SER A 596 14.07 9.36 27.14
C SER A 596 14.30 10.81 26.73
N GLY A 597 13.86 11.76 27.56
CA GLY A 597 14.09 13.20 27.40
C GLY A 597 13.51 13.82 26.11
N SER A 598 12.64 13.09 25.41
CA SER A 598 12.23 13.41 24.06
C SER A 598 10.85 14.04 24.00
N ARG A 599 10.56 14.76 22.89
CA ARG A 599 9.27 15.39 22.64
C ARG A 599 8.56 14.76 21.45
N PHE A 600 7.24 14.56 21.61
CA PHE A 600 6.34 14.00 20.59
C PHE A 600 5.06 14.82 20.52
N ASP A 601 5.13 15.95 19.80
CA ASP A 601 4.10 16.95 19.84
C ASP A 601 3.41 17.14 18.49
N ASP A 602 2.17 17.65 18.57
CA ASP A 602 1.44 18.18 17.42
C ASP A 602 1.29 17.20 16.24
N SER A 603 1.12 15.88 16.54
CA SER A 603 0.75 14.94 15.46
C SER A 603 -0.62 15.32 14.91
N MET A 604 -0.71 15.55 13.60
CA MET A 604 -1.88 16.21 13.01
C MET A 604 -3.12 15.34 12.93
N TRP A 605 -2.96 14.01 12.75
CA TRP A 605 -4.04 13.06 12.63
C TRP A 605 -3.81 11.76 13.41
N GLY A 606 -2.71 11.66 14.13
CA GLY A 606 -2.30 10.43 14.80
C GLY A 606 -1.95 10.61 16.27
N HIS A 607 -1.29 9.60 16.79
CA HIS A 607 -0.73 9.60 18.14
C HIS A 607 0.65 10.27 18.17
N GLY A 608 1.09 10.72 19.34
CA GLY A 608 2.47 11.10 19.55
C GLY A 608 3.39 9.89 19.37
N ILE A 609 3.09 8.80 20.07
CA ILE A 609 3.80 7.52 19.99
C ILE A 609 2.78 6.39 19.81
N ALA A 610 2.96 5.54 18.80
CA ALA A 610 2.22 4.30 18.65
C ALA A 610 3.13 3.09 18.87
N VAL A 611 2.81 2.24 19.84
CA VAL A 611 3.52 0.99 20.14
C VAL A 611 2.60 -0.19 19.83
N ILE A 612 2.95 -0.97 18.82
CA ILE A 612 2.14 -2.09 18.34
C ILE A 612 3.03 -3.34 18.32
N PHE A 613 2.60 -4.44 18.95
CA PHE A 613 3.39 -5.66 19.09
C PHE A 613 4.80 -5.40 19.64
N GLY A 614 4.89 -4.51 20.65
CA GLY A 614 6.13 -4.16 21.31
C GLY A 614 6.49 -5.12 22.46
N ARG A 615 7.78 -5.26 22.74
CA ARG A 615 8.27 -6.02 23.89
C ARG A 615 9.44 -5.32 24.56
N ASP A 616 9.39 -5.17 25.90
CA ASP A 616 10.41 -4.49 26.72
C ASP A 616 10.69 -3.08 26.21
N ILE A 617 9.68 -2.22 26.31
CA ILE A 617 9.71 -0.83 25.87
C ILE A 617 9.71 0.07 27.10
N ARG A 618 10.60 1.06 27.13
CA ARG A 618 10.71 2.03 28.23
C ARG A 618 10.63 3.45 27.67
N ILE A 619 9.61 4.19 28.05
CA ILE A 619 9.39 5.60 27.69
C ILE A 619 9.46 6.41 28.98
N ARG A 620 10.46 7.29 29.10
CA ARG A 620 10.73 8.02 30.35
C ARG A 620 10.99 9.50 30.10
N ASP A 621 10.51 10.31 31.03
CA ASP A 621 10.84 11.73 31.10
C ASP A 621 10.61 12.48 29.77
N CYS A 622 9.52 12.11 29.05
CA CYS A 622 9.16 12.66 27.74
C CYS A 622 8.02 13.67 27.85
N GLU A 623 7.99 14.63 26.94
CA GLU A 623 6.86 15.54 26.73
C GLU A 623 6.06 15.06 25.49
N ILE A 624 4.75 14.85 25.65
CA ILE A 624 3.91 14.25 24.62
C ILE A 624 2.60 15.04 24.54
N ALA A 625 2.54 16.04 23.66
CA ALA A 625 1.49 17.03 23.76
C ALA A 625 0.79 17.36 22.45
N ARG A 626 -0.48 17.75 22.53
CA ARG A 626 -1.29 18.28 21.43
C ARG A 626 -1.38 17.37 20.20
N ASN A 627 -1.28 16.07 20.38
CA ASN A 627 -1.47 15.11 19.29
C ASN A 627 -2.98 14.93 19.02
N ALA A 628 -3.35 14.74 17.75
CA ALA A 628 -4.76 14.64 17.36
C ALA A 628 -5.50 13.45 18.00
N LEU A 629 -4.77 12.38 18.29
CA LEU A 629 -5.27 11.20 19.03
C LEU A 629 -4.57 11.10 20.39
N ASP A 630 -4.21 9.90 20.83
CA ASP A 630 -3.57 9.71 22.13
C ASP A 630 -2.13 10.23 22.15
N GLY A 631 -1.64 10.61 23.31
CA GLY A 631 -0.23 10.89 23.49
C GLY A 631 0.60 9.64 23.21
N VAL A 632 0.35 8.57 23.97
CA VAL A 632 0.93 7.24 23.75
C VAL A 632 -0.18 6.22 23.56
N MET A 633 -0.17 5.48 22.46
CA MET A 633 -1.05 4.33 22.23
C MET A 633 -0.23 3.04 22.32
N ILE A 634 -0.70 2.09 23.12
CA ILE A 634 -0.06 0.79 23.34
C ILE A 634 -1.07 -0.29 22.98
N ALA A 635 -0.75 -1.12 21.99
CA ALA A 635 -1.62 -2.22 21.55
C ALA A 635 -0.84 -3.52 21.42
N GLU A 636 -1.43 -4.65 21.85
CA GLU A 636 -0.89 -6.01 21.70
C GLU A 636 0.57 -6.16 22.17
N SER A 637 0.96 -5.40 23.18
CA SER A 637 2.35 -5.26 23.60
C SER A 637 2.62 -5.85 24.99
N ARG A 638 3.89 -6.15 25.29
CA ARG A 638 4.31 -6.75 26.55
C ARG A 638 5.43 -5.96 27.18
N GLN A 639 5.37 -5.79 28.52
CA GLN A 639 6.41 -5.13 29.32
C GLN A 639 6.71 -3.70 28.81
N VAL A 640 5.66 -2.91 28.59
CA VAL A 640 5.79 -1.49 28.23
C VAL A 640 5.74 -0.65 29.51
N THR A 641 6.78 0.14 29.76
CA THR A 641 6.83 1.08 30.88
C THR A 641 6.77 2.50 30.37
N VAL A 642 5.81 3.29 30.85
CA VAL A 642 5.74 4.75 30.64
C VAL A 642 5.84 5.43 31.98
N GLU A 643 6.90 6.19 32.20
CA GLU A 643 7.23 6.75 33.52
C GLU A 643 7.78 8.18 33.41
N GLY A 644 7.34 9.06 34.30
CA GLY A 644 7.85 10.41 34.42
C GLY A 644 7.48 11.35 33.27
N CYS A 645 6.56 10.95 32.39
CA CYS A 645 6.19 11.73 31.19
C CYS A 645 5.13 12.78 31.50
N LEU A 646 5.18 13.89 30.76
CA LEU A 646 4.09 14.87 30.67
C LEU A 646 3.28 14.59 29.41
N ALA A 647 2.01 14.18 29.53
CA ALA A 647 1.09 14.05 28.42
C ALA A 647 0.00 15.11 28.53
N GLU A 648 -0.05 16.09 27.62
CA GLU A 648 -0.91 17.27 27.74
C GLU A 648 -1.64 17.61 26.46
N GLY A 649 -2.94 17.92 26.55
CA GLY A 649 -3.73 18.48 25.48
C GLY A 649 -3.91 17.56 24.26
N ASN A 650 -3.78 16.25 24.43
CA ASN A 650 -4.00 15.28 23.35
C ASN A 650 -5.49 15.08 23.08
N GLY A 651 -5.86 14.89 21.83
CA GLY A 651 -7.24 14.71 21.38
C GLY A 651 -7.88 13.39 21.81
N GLY A 652 -7.08 12.44 22.25
CA GLY A 652 -7.49 11.22 22.93
C GLY A 652 -6.99 11.16 24.37
N ALA A 653 -6.62 9.99 24.86
CA ALA A 653 -6.02 9.81 26.17
C ALA A 653 -4.56 10.31 26.17
N GLY A 654 -4.06 10.72 27.34
CA GLY A 654 -2.63 10.98 27.49
C GLY A 654 -1.80 9.73 27.23
N ILE A 655 -2.22 8.60 27.82
CA ILE A 655 -1.64 7.27 27.58
C ILE A 655 -2.81 6.27 27.49
N ALA A 656 -2.93 5.61 26.35
CA ALA A 656 -3.96 4.62 26.07
C ALA A 656 -3.37 3.21 26.00
N GLN A 657 -4.07 2.26 26.62
CA GLN A 657 -3.82 0.83 26.40
C GLN A 657 -5.00 0.25 25.64
N GLU A 658 -4.80 0.05 24.35
CA GLU A 658 -5.85 -0.54 23.50
C GLU A 658 -5.87 -2.06 23.64
N ARG A 659 -7.07 -2.58 23.72
CA ARG A 659 -7.34 -4.01 23.69
C ARG A 659 -7.97 -4.36 22.35
N TRP A 660 -7.18 -4.84 21.43
CA TRP A 660 -7.74 -5.35 20.17
C TRP A 660 -8.29 -6.77 20.36
N MET A 661 -7.44 -7.74 20.68
CA MET A 661 -7.87 -9.10 21.08
C MET A 661 -7.25 -9.52 22.40
N ASP A 662 -5.93 -9.46 22.51
CA ASP A 662 -5.23 -9.79 23.74
C ASP A 662 -4.93 -8.52 24.55
N PRO A 663 -5.08 -8.55 25.87
CA PRO A 663 -4.68 -7.43 26.69
C PRO A 663 -3.17 -7.25 26.64
N ASN A 664 -2.71 -6.00 26.74
CA ASN A 664 -1.30 -5.72 26.98
C ASN A 664 -0.85 -6.39 28.28
N GLN A 665 0.32 -7.04 28.28
CA GLN A 665 0.81 -7.82 29.40
C GLN A 665 2.01 -7.13 30.10
N GLY A 666 1.95 -7.01 31.43
CA GLY A 666 3.04 -6.48 32.22
C GLY A 666 3.38 -5.01 31.95
N SER A 667 2.42 -4.24 31.43
CA SER A 667 2.60 -2.81 31.21
C SER A 667 2.54 -2.05 32.53
N VAL A 668 3.44 -1.07 32.72
CA VAL A 668 3.56 -0.24 33.91
C VAL A 668 3.48 1.23 33.52
N ILE A 669 2.43 1.91 33.95
CA ILE A 669 2.22 3.35 33.73
C ILE A 669 2.27 4.03 35.10
N LYS A 670 3.32 4.81 35.35
CA LYS A 670 3.50 5.43 36.69
C LYS A 670 4.20 6.79 36.63
N ARG A 671 3.92 7.62 37.64
CA ARG A 671 4.52 8.95 37.84
C ARG A 671 4.36 9.90 36.63
N ASN A 672 3.35 9.68 35.78
CA ASN A 672 3.08 10.55 34.66
C ASN A 672 2.17 11.70 35.07
N VAL A 673 2.33 12.84 34.42
CA VAL A 673 1.44 13.99 34.57
C VAL A 673 0.52 14.04 33.35
N LEU A 674 -0.77 13.81 33.55
CA LEU A 674 -1.79 13.82 32.50
C LEU A 674 -2.65 15.08 32.66
N ARG A 675 -2.63 16.00 31.69
CA ARG A 675 -3.37 17.26 31.74
C ARG A 675 -4.14 17.51 30.45
N ASN A 676 -5.36 17.98 30.59
CA ASN A 676 -6.17 18.48 29.46
C ASN A 676 -6.33 17.51 28.29
N ASN A 677 -6.13 16.21 28.51
CA ASN A 677 -6.37 15.21 27.47
C ASN A 677 -7.87 14.90 27.37
N VAL A 678 -8.35 14.66 26.17
CA VAL A 678 -9.72 14.22 25.96
C VAL A 678 -9.78 12.72 26.18
N VAL A 679 -10.52 12.27 27.18
CA VAL A 679 -10.74 10.85 27.40
C VAL A 679 -11.87 10.40 26.46
N VAL A 680 -11.50 9.78 25.38
CA VAL A 680 -12.43 9.04 24.54
C VAL A 680 -12.59 7.65 25.13
N ARG A 681 -13.81 7.26 25.48
CA ARG A 681 -14.15 5.93 26.03
C ARG A 681 -14.16 4.87 24.93
#